data_20645f4f4e5be651126b171967f3957e
#
_entry.id   20645f4f4e5be651126b171967f3957e
#
_cell.length_a   1.000
_cell.length_b   1.000
_cell.length_c   1.000
_cell.angle_alpha   90.00
_cell.angle_beta   90.00
_cell.angle_gamma   90.00
#
_symmetry.space_group_name_H-M   'P 1'
#
loop_
_entity.id
_entity.type
_entity.pdbx_description
1 polymer ?
#
loop_
_entity_poly.entity_id
_entity_poly.type
_entity_poly.pdbx_seq_one_letter_code
_entity_poly.pdbx_strand_id
1 'polypeptide(L)'
;MKKVLALILVALMMLSLFACGKEKPVEYQPIDPADAVSHKDHTSVYSEIGSKVTIDMVEEDKETGLAYVTVDGTKYELGMDFLSMAMVYNTAPVGNKTSTDVYNEWWKLYIQRWNYLVPEVPLYSNQYFDLYNAKIEGLVTTPYWGPADAIVAAKVKTGEANSVILGSSTDLSGAFRDSAFGKSSPGASDLDIQKLTSGYDTLMSDKNGEYNWNMSALAEVPTSVVNEDGTITYTIKIKKDLVFSDGSAITAKHYVAYALANSTPVSVAAGATGNAGLKLVGFAGFAAYTGTNNGETTDKGVTVTKYFDGIKLLDDYTFSFTYTADYAGYYYSIVNAAASPVPLALYLGAKGDVIVDPETKACGLNDAFYATEQKDGKDVYTVAAEIVANLKWNSALPYSGPYVVSNYDASSRTATLKLNPKYPGDDARGKASIETITYVKLVDETQMDMFQKGQVDIIAQITGGDQTKAALKLVDENPEKYAETHYDRAGYGKLGFRCDFGPTGMTEVRQAIIYTINRPEFAQTFTGGYGAVVHGPYYPGSAAYLATKDTININQYNYSSDSAIAVLEAAGWIYNASGKKFNPKKDDVRYKKLSGYELSEDNLNFKSVDNKYKTVKIDGAYYMPLAVNWYGTQPNPVTDQLLTAWQNNPAATTAIGMYITYTSTDFNKGIYGEFCRSKEDGYDGTPKLNAVNFATGFNSAVYDFSFNWTIDPDMYDNYSTAYIMDEADFFENYKK
;
A
#
# COMPACT_ATOMS: atom_id res chain seq x y z
N MET A 1 29.26 14.04 -6.83
CA MET A 1 30.43 14.47 -6.01
C MET A 1 30.05 15.45 -4.88
N LYS A 2 29.22 16.49 -5.11
CA LYS A 2 28.91 17.48 -4.05
C LYS A 2 27.91 16.97 -2.98
N LYS A 3 26.95 16.10 -3.32
CA LYS A 3 26.04 15.42 -2.34
C LYS A 3 26.83 14.45 -1.44
N VAL A 4 27.79 13.74 -2.00
CA VAL A 4 28.72 12.87 -1.24
C VAL A 4 29.60 13.69 -0.30
N LEU A 5 30.01 14.91 -0.72
CA LEU A 5 30.79 15.80 0.15
C LEU A 5 29.97 16.30 1.34
N ALA A 6 28.68 16.53 1.17
CA ALA A 6 27.78 16.92 2.27
C ALA A 6 27.59 15.77 3.28
N LEU A 7 27.46 14.53 2.81
CA LEU A 7 27.36 13.34 3.67
C LEU A 7 28.70 13.01 4.35
N ILE A 8 29.82 13.12 3.64
CA ILE A 8 31.16 12.99 4.23
C ILE A 8 31.41 14.08 5.29
N LEU A 9 30.90 15.30 5.05
CA LEU A 9 30.97 16.36 6.07
C LEU A 9 30.11 16.04 7.31
N VAL A 10 28.91 15.43 7.14
CA VAL A 10 28.06 15.01 8.25
C VAL A 10 28.70 13.85 9.04
N ALA A 11 29.25 12.86 8.36
CA ALA A 11 29.97 11.75 8.99
C ALA A 11 31.28 12.22 9.66
N LEU A 12 32.03 13.11 9.03
CA LEU A 12 33.24 13.70 9.62
C LEU A 12 32.91 14.64 10.79
N MET A 13 31.76 15.36 10.76
CA MET A 13 31.32 16.17 11.90
C MET A 13 30.85 15.31 13.07
N MET A 14 30.21 14.15 12.83
CA MET A 14 29.85 13.21 13.92
C MET A 14 31.11 12.60 14.57
N LEU A 15 32.19 12.40 13.83
CA LEU A 15 33.47 11.93 14.35
C LEU A 15 34.28 13.04 15.06
N SER A 16 34.11 14.31 14.70
CA SER A 16 34.82 15.45 15.30
C SER A 16 34.18 15.98 16.57
N LEU A 17 32.92 15.65 16.86
CA LEU A 17 32.24 16.00 18.13
C LEU A 17 32.83 15.27 19.36
N PHE A 18 33.67 14.25 19.15
CA PHE A 18 34.40 13.56 20.22
C PHE A 18 35.80 14.14 20.51
N ALA A 19 36.24 15.13 19.74
CA ALA A 19 37.52 15.78 19.96
C ALA A 19 37.31 17.20 20.51
N CYS A 20 37.52 17.42 21.79
CA CYS A 20 37.54 18.74 22.41
C CYS A 20 38.59 19.66 21.77
N GLY A 21 38.20 20.42 20.78
CA GLY A 21 39.01 21.52 20.20
C GLY A 21 38.06 22.58 19.67
N LYS A 22 38.30 23.84 19.99
CA LYS A 22 37.54 24.98 19.48
C LYS A 22 37.75 25.08 17.95
N GLU A 23 36.88 24.41 17.17
CA GLU A 23 36.89 24.55 15.71
C GLU A 23 36.12 25.80 15.27
N LYS A 24 36.64 26.43 14.20
CA LYS A 24 36.00 27.59 13.57
C LYS A 24 34.65 27.20 13.02
N PRO A 25 33.62 28.06 13.07
CA PRO A 25 32.32 27.78 12.46
C PRO A 25 32.51 27.43 10.98
N VAL A 26 31.96 26.32 10.55
CA VAL A 26 31.89 25.95 9.14
C VAL A 26 31.04 26.99 8.42
N GLU A 27 31.67 27.73 7.49
CA GLU A 27 30.98 28.72 6.67
C GLU A 27 30.18 27.96 5.62
N TYR A 28 28.86 27.99 5.74
CA TYR A 28 27.93 27.34 4.79
C TYR A 28 28.08 28.00 3.42
N GLN A 29 28.40 27.19 2.42
CA GLN A 29 28.34 27.60 1.02
C GLN A 29 26.98 27.21 0.46
N PRO A 30 26.17 28.18 -0.03
CA PRO A 30 24.91 27.87 -0.68
C PRO A 30 25.15 26.93 -1.88
N ILE A 31 24.23 26.01 -2.11
CA ILE A 31 24.25 25.18 -3.34
C ILE A 31 24.15 26.15 -4.53
N ASP A 32 25.06 26.01 -5.51
CA ASP A 32 24.96 26.79 -6.75
C ASP A 32 23.66 26.41 -7.46
N PRO A 33 22.82 27.37 -7.91
CA PRO A 33 21.62 27.08 -8.68
C PRO A 33 21.85 26.22 -9.93
N ALA A 34 23.07 26.31 -10.52
CA ALA A 34 23.46 25.45 -11.64
C ALA A 34 23.72 23.99 -11.24
N ASP A 35 23.89 23.71 -9.94
CA ASP A 35 24.08 22.37 -9.40
C ASP A 35 22.75 21.78 -8.80
N ALA A 36 21.68 22.58 -8.79
CA ALA A 36 20.35 22.09 -8.44
C ALA A 36 19.83 21.23 -9.59
N VAL A 37 19.94 19.91 -9.44
CA VAL A 37 19.41 18.97 -10.43
C VAL A 37 17.88 19.07 -10.36
N SER A 38 17.27 19.44 -11.48
CA SER A 38 15.81 19.40 -11.62
C SER A 38 15.36 17.94 -11.61
N HIS A 39 14.47 17.58 -10.69
CA HIS A 39 13.97 16.20 -10.58
C HIS A 39 13.04 15.78 -11.72
N LYS A 40 12.69 16.67 -12.63
CA LYS A 40 11.99 16.33 -13.88
C LYS A 40 12.68 15.24 -14.70
N ASP A 41 13.98 14.99 -14.41
CA ASP A 41 14.80 14.04 -15.14
C ASP A 41 14.98 12.69 -14.43
N HIS A 42 14.45 12.49 -13.24
CA HIS A 42 14.57 11.18 -12.53
C HIS A 42 13.86 10.03 -13.22
N THR A 43 12.77 10.31 -13.92
CA THR A 43 12.04 9.31 -14.71
C THR A 43 12.89 8.74 -15.85
N SER A 44 13.91 9.47 -16.29
CA SER A 44 14.75 9.08 -17.43
C SER A 44 15.81 8.04 -17.07
N VAL A 45 16.26 7.95 -15.81
CA VAL A 45 17.43 7.12 -15.44
C VAL A 45 17.14 5.64 -15.66
N TYR A 46 16.03 5.10 -15.15
CA TYR A 46 15.70 3.69 -15.42
C TYR A 46 15.37 3.45 -16.90
N SER A 47 14.63 4.34 -17.54
CA SER A 47 14.31 4.26 -18.96
C SER A 47 15.56 4.28 -19.84
N GLU A 48 16.59 5.04 -19.44
CA GLU A 48 17.84 5.19 -20.19
C GLU A 48 18.78 4.01 -20.02
N ILE A 49 18.98 3.55 -18.78
CA ILE A 49 20.02 2.57 -18.47
C ILE A 49 19.50 1.27 -17.86
N GLY A 50 18.23 1.19 -17.42
CA GLY A 50 17.68 0.06 -16.67
C GLY A 50 17.93 -1.28 -17.32
N SER A 51 17.70 -1.41 -18.64
CA SER A 51 17.92 -2.64 -19.39
C SER A 51 19.38 -3.08 -19.49
N LYS A 52 20.33 -2.18 -19.17
CA LYS A 52 21.79 -2.42 -19.26
C LYS A 52 22.38 -2.78 -17.89
N VAL A 53 21.63 -2.63 -16.81
CA VAL A 53 22.15 -2.76 -15.45
C VAL A 53 21.77 -4.09 -14.84
N THR A 54 22.76 -4.78 -14.31
CA THR A 54 22.59 -5.98 -13.48
C THR A 54 23.16 -5.73 -12.09
N ILE A 55 22.72 -6.51 -11.10
CA ILE A 55 23.08 -6.29 -9.70
C ILE A 55 24.59 -6.35 -9.41
N ASP A 56 25.32 -7.13 -10.18
CA ASP A 56 26.79 -7.25 -10.05
C ASP A 56 27.58 -6.04 -10.59
N MET A 57 26.92 -5.13 -11.29
CA MET A 57 27.50 -3.84 -11.72
C MET A 57 27.40 -2.75 -10.65
N VAL A 58 26.62 -2.98 -9.59
CA VAL A 58 26.30 -1.96 -8.60
C VAL A 58 27.41 -1.84 -7.56
N GLU A 59 27.84 -0.61 -7.31
CA GLU A 59 28.78 -0.25 -6.26
C GLU A 59 28.01 0.38 -5.09
N GLU A 60 28.13 -0.20 -3.90
CA GLU A 60 27.54 0.34 -2.67
C GLU A 60 28.58 1.18 -1.90
N ASP A 61 28.21 2.40 -1.53
CA ASP A 61 28.95 3.18 -0.55
C ASP A 61 28.64 2.66 0.86
N LYS A 62 29.63 2.05 1.49
CA LYS A 62 29.47 1.41 2.80
C LYS A 62 29.23 2.39 3.95
N GLU A 63 29.56 3.66 3.79
CA GLU A 63 29.34 4.67 4.83
C GLU A 63 27.91 5.19 4.78
N THR A 64 27.37 5.37 3.57
CA THR A 64 26.05 5.97 3.35
C THR A 64 24.95 4.97 3.01
N GLY A 65 25.31 3.77 2.55
CA GLY A 65 24.36 2.78 2.02
C GLY A 65 23.81 3.16 0.63
N LEU A 66 24.31 4.22 0.00
CA LEU A 66 23.87 4.64 -1.33
C LEU A 66 24.51 3.77 -2.42
N ALA A 67 23.76 3.55 -3.49
CA ALA A 67 24.15 2.69 -4.59
C ALA A 67 24.48 3.49 -5.85
N TYR A 68 25.46 3.03 -6.60
CA TYR A 68 25.95 3.67 -7.84
C TYR A 68 26.18 2.62 -8.91
N VAL A 69 26.06 3.02 -10.17
CA VAL A 69 26.44 2.20 -11.32
C VAL A 69 27.18 3.04 -12.36
N THR A 70 28.12 2.44 -13.06
CA THR A 70 28.81 3.08 -14.19
C THR A 70 28.35 2.42 -15.49
N VAL A 71 27.68 3.17 -16.36
CA VAL A 71 27.20 2.73 -17.68
C VAL A 71 27.80 3.65 -18.75
N ASP A 72 28.41 3.06 -19.75
CA ASP A 72 29.04 3.80 -20.88
C ASP A 72 29.99 4.92 -20.41
N GLY A 73 30.69 4.70 -19.29
CA GLY A 73 31.64 5.65 -18.69
C GLY A 73 31.04 6.75 -17.83
N THR A 74 29.70 6.78 -17.68
CA THR A 74 28.99 7.72 -16.81
C THR A 74 28.62 7.02 -15.51
N LYS A 75 28.91 7.64 -14.37
CA LYS A 75 28.52 7.16 -13.05
C LYS A 75 27.18 7.77 -12.65
N TYR A 76 26.21 6.90 -12.35
CA TYR A 76 24.87 7.25 -11.90
C TYR A 76 24.72 6.89 -10.43
N GLU A 77 24.10 7.75 -9.63
CA GLU A 77 23.55 7.40 -8.32
C GLU A 77 22.17 6.79 -8.55
N LEU A 78 21.88 5.64 -7.90
CA LEU A 78 20.62 4.93 -8.07
C LEU A 78 19.59 5.48 -7.07
N GLY A 79 18.61 6.22 -7.58
CA GLY A 79 17.49 6.77 -6.82
C GLY A 79 16.38 5.73 -6.58
N MET A 80 15.33 6.16 -5.87
CA MET A 80 14.17 5.29 -5.54
C MET A 80 13.46 4.79 -6.80
N ASP A 81 13.31 5.65 -7.81
CA ASP A 81 12.73 5.31 -9.11
C ASP A 81 13.46 4.13 -9.76
N PHE A 82 14.78 4.20 -9.83
CA PHE A 82 15.59 3.13 -10.41
C PHE A 82 15.50 1.86 -9.57
N LEU A 83 15.72 1.96 -8.25
CA LEU A 83 15.81 0.81 -7.36
C LEU A 83 14.49 0.04 -7.28
N SER A 84 13.35 0.73 -7.25
CA SER A 84 12.05 0.09 -7.24
C SER A 84 11.74 -0.65 -8.55
N MET A 85 12.13 -0.09 -9.69
CA MET A 85 11.99 -0.77 -10.97
C MET A 85 12.95 -1.96 -11.11
N ALA A 86 14.23 -1.77 -10.74
CA ALA A 86 15.22 -2.83 -10.81
C ALA A 86 14.88 -4.01 -9.91
N MET A 87 14.32 -3.74 -8.72
CA MET A 87 13.88 -4.77 -7.77
C MET A 87 12.86 -5.73 -8.37
N VAL A 88 12.01 -5.28 -9.28
CA VAL A 88 10.95 -6.11 -9.85
C VAL A 88 11.18 -6.53 -11.32
N TYR A 89 12.10 -5.90 -12.03
CA TYR A 89 12.37 -6.21 -13.45
C TYR A 89 13.80 -6.67 -13.74
N ASN A 90 14.79 -6.31 -12.93
CA ASN A 90 16.19 -6.69 -13.16
C ASN A 90 16.60 -7.88 -12.28
N THR A 91 15.72 -8.88 -12.19
CA THR A 91 15.87 -10.03 -11.29
C THR A 91 16.38 -11.30 -12.00
N ALA A 92 16.87 -11.19 -13.23
CA ALA A 92 17.47 -12.32 -13.92
C ALA A 92 18.64 -12.89 -13.10
N PRO A 93 18.82 -14.23 -13.04
CA PRO A 93 19.93 -14.84 -12.33
C PRO A 93 21.28 -14.34 -12.83
N VAL A 94 22.19 -14.03 -11.90
CA VAL A 94 23.53 -13.53 -12.20
C VAL A 94 24.58 -14.37 -11.47
N GLY A 95 25.49 -14.97 -12.22
CA GLY A 95 26.52 -15.84 -11.64
C GLY A 95 25.89 -17.05 -10.93
N ASN A 96 26.11 -17.16 -9.61
CA ASN A 96 25.54 -18.21 -8.77
C ASN A 96 24.25 -17.78 -8.04
N LYS A 97 23.77 -16.55 -8.28
CA LYS A 97 22.59 -15.99 -7.63
C LYS A 97 21.33 -16.40 -8.38
N THR A 98 20.33 -16.88 -7.66
CA THR A 98 18.98 -17.09 -8.18
C THR A 98 18.25 -15.76 -8.41
N SER A 99 17.12 -15.76 -9.09
CA SER A 99 16.27 -14.56 -9.20
C SER A 99 15.87 -13.99 -7.85
N THR A 100 15.59 -14.84 -6.87
CA THR A 100 15.25 -14.42 -5.51
C THR A 100 16.45 -13.79 -4.80
N ASP A 101 17.65 -14.30 -4.99
CA ASP A 101 18.86 -13.68 -4.42
C ASP A 101 19.09 -12.29 -5.02
N VAL A 102 18.89 -12.16 -6.34
CA VAL A 102 19.01 -10.88 -7.05
C VAL A 102 17.93 -9.90 -6.58
N TYR A 103 16.68 -10.36 -6.47
CA TYR A 103 15.58 -9.56 -5.92
C TYR A 103 15.92 -9.04 -4.51
N ASN A 104 16.40 -9.91 -3.62
CA ASN A 104 16.74 -9.55 -2.25
C ASN A 104 17.87 -8.51 -2.17
N GLU A 105 18.83 -8.55 -3.09
CA GLU A 105 19.89 -7.53 -3.16
C GLU A 105 19.36 -6.18 -3.65
N TRP A 106 18.50 -6.15 -4.65
CA TRP A 106 17.82 -4.92 -5.06
C TRP A 106 16.93 -4.36 -3.95
N TRP A 107 16.17 -5.24 -3.28
CA TRP A 107 15.34 -4.88 -2.14
C TRP A 107 16.18 -4.25 -1.01
N LYS A 108 17.34 -4.82 -0.71
CA LYS A 108 18.27 -4.26 0.29
C LYS A 108 18.65 -2.82 -0.07
N LEU A 109 19.06 -2.58 -1.31
CA LEU A 109 19.46 -1.24 -1.78
C LEU A 109 18.28 -0.26 -1.76
N TYR A 110 17.10 -0.72 -2.16
CA TYR A 110 15.86 0.06 -2.07
C TYR A 110 15.56 0.48 -0.62
N ILE A 111 15.63 -0.43 0.33
CA ILE A 111 15.40 -0.12 1.76
C ILE A 111 16.47 0.84 2.30
N GLN A 112 17.73 0.70 1.90
CA GLN A 112 18.80 1.61 2.31
C GLN A 112 18.55 3.04 1.80
N ARG A 113 18.16 3.18 0.53
CA ARG A 113 17.78 4.48 -0.04
C ARG A 113 16.56 5.08 0.64
N TRP A 114 15.52 4.28 0.84
CA TRP A 114 14.32 4.69 1.56
C TRP A 114 14.64 5.15 3.00
N ASN A 115 15.47 4.40 3.71
CA ASN A 115 15.91 4.73 5.07
C ASN A 115 16.71 6.06 5.11
N TYR A 116 17.51 6.33 4.09
CA TYR A 116 18.20 7.61 3.95
C TYR A 116 17.22 8.77 3.71
N LEU A 117 16.24 8.58 2.83
CA LEU A 117 15.30 9.63 2.42
C LEU A 117 14.19 9.89 3.45
N VAL A 118 13.87 8.92 4.30
CA VAL A 118 12.81 9.01 5.32
C VAL A 118 11.50 9.58 4.76
N PRO A 119 10.86 8.97 3.76
CA PRO A 119 9.58 9.48 3.23
C PRO A 119 8.46 9.39 4.26
N GLU A 120 8.64 8.52 5.25
CA GLU A 120 7.78 8.36 6.42
C GLU A 120 8.58 7.81 7.61
N VAL A 121 8.05 7.96 8.81
CA VAL A 121 8.63 7.41 10.03
C VAL A 121 7.85 6.18 10.44
N PRO A 122 8.38 4.96 10.31
CA PRO A 122 7.79 3.79 10.95
C PRO A 122 7.86 3.97 12.47
N LEU A 123 6.70 3.96 13.13
CA LEU A 123 6.57 4.15 14.57
C LEU A 123 6.62 2.83 15.32
N TYR A 124 5.94 1.81 14.79
CA TYR A 124 5.88 0.47 15.34
C TYR A 124 5.40 -0.52 14.28
N SER A 125 5.87 -1.77 14.38
CA SER A 125 5.24 -2.94 13.77
C SER A 125 4.73 -3.84 14.90
N ASN A 126 3.44 -4.15 14.88
CA ASN A 126 2.79 -4.87 15.97
C ASN A 126 2.49 -6.32 15.61
N GLN A 127 2.19 -7.13 16.63
CA GLN A 127 1.58 -8.43 16.45
C GLN A 127 0.05 -8.30 16.52
N TYR A 128 -0.64 -9.17 15.79
CA TYR A 128 -2.07 -9.41 15.93
C TYR A 128 -2.28 -10.67 16.75
N PHE A 129 -3.21 -10.60 17.69
CA PHE A 129 -3.67 -11.73 18.50
C PHE A 129 -5.13 -12.01 18.21
N ASP A 130 -5.43 -13.26 17.93
CA ASP A 130 -6.80 -13.73 17.73
C ASP A 130 -7.18 -14.64 18.90
N LEU A 131 -8.07 -14.15 19.75
CA LEU A 131 -8.59 -14.88 20.91
C LEU A 131 -9.82 -15.65 20.49
N TYR A 132 -9.89 -16.95 20.78
CA TYR A 132 -11.03 -17.76 20.36
C TYR A 132 -11.45 -18.83 21.38
N ASN A 133 -12.70 -19.25 21.27
CA ASN A 133 -13.26 -20.33 22.07
C ASN A 133 -12.63 -21.67 21.66
N ALA A 134 -12.15 -22.45 22.62
CA ALA A 134 -11.48 -23.72 22.40
C ALA A 134 -12.38 -24.82 21.79
N LYS A 135 -13.67 -24.55 21.56
CA LYS A 135 -14.52 -25.41 20.70
C LYS A 135 -14.06 -25.39 19.24
N ILE A 136 -13.30 -24.37 18.81
CA ILE A 136 -12.78 -24.22 17.46
C ILE A 136 -11.39 -24.86 17.43
N GLU A 137 -11.16 -25.78 16.51
CA GLU A 137 -9.89 -26.48 16.31
C GLU A 137 -9.26 -26.08 14.99
N GLY A 138 -7.93 -25.92 14.97
CA GLY A 138 -7.16 -25.65 13.76
C GLY A 138 -7.27 -24.22 13.23
N LEU A 139 -7.75 -23.27 14.04
CA LEU A 139 -7.70 -21.86 13.70
C LEU A 139 -6.25 -21.38 13.79
N VAL A 140 -5.64 -21.07 12.65
CA VAL A 140 -4.26 -20.58 12.56
C VAL A 140 -4.22 -19.38 11.63
N THR A 141 -3.94 -18.23 12.20
CA THR A 141 -3.75 -16.99 11.45
C THR A 141 -2.26 -16.72 11.22
N THR A 142 -1.93 -16.05 10.14
CA THR A 142 -0.56 -15.69 9.74
C THR A 142 -0.57 -14.31 9.10
N PRO A 143 0.59 -13.71 8.78
CA PRO A 143 0.63 -12.45 8.03
C PRO A 143 -0.12 -12.50 6.69
N TYR A 144 -0.30 -13.68 6.12
CA TYR A 144 -0.91 -13.92 4.80
C TYR A 144 -2.32 -14.52 4.90
N TRP A 145 -2.64 -15.17 6.02
CA TRP A 145 -3.94 -15.73 6.31
C TRP A 145 -4.59 -14.99 7.48
N GLY A 146 -5.55 -14.13 7.16
CA GLY A 146 -6.39 -13.49 8.16
C GLY A 146 -7.49 -14.45 8.69
N PRO A 147 -8.40 -13.93 9.52
CA PRO A 147 -9.48 -14.71 10.11
C PRO A 147 -10.36 -15.45 9.10
N ALA A 148 -10.62 -14.84 7.94
CA ALA A 148 -11.42 -15.44 6.87
C ALA A 148 -10.77 -16.70 6.27
N ASP A 149 -9.46 -16.68 6.04
CA ASP A 149 -8.75 -17.86 5.52
C ASP A 149 -8.63 -18.93 6.59
N ALA A 150 -8.27 -18.54 7.82
CA ALA A 150 -8.11 -19.44 8.95
C ALA A 150 -9.40 -20.19 9.31
N ILE A 151 -10.56 -19.54 9.24
CA ILE A 151 -11.85 -20.15 9.57
C ILE A 151 -12.31 -21.17 8.53
N VAL A 152 -11.89 -21.04 7.26
CA VAL A 152 -12.16 -22.06 6.22
C VAL A 152 -11.46 -23.37 6.57
N ALA A 153 -10.21 -23.30 7.04
CA ALA A 153 -9.41 -24.46 7.43
C ALA A 153 -9.81 -25.04 8.82
N ALA A 154 -10.45 -24.23 9.67
CA ALA A 154 -10.84 -24.60 11.01
C ALA A 154 -12.09 -25.49 11.03
N LYS A 155 -12.34 -26.11 12.17
CA LYS A 155 -13.54 -26.92 12.44
C LYS A 155 -14.02 -26.74 13.86
N VAL A 156 -15.29 -27.03 14.10
CA VAL A 156 -15.89 -27.08 15.45
C VAL A 156 -15.76 -28.50 15.99
N LYS A 157 -15.42 -28.65 17.26
CA LYS A 157 -15.35 -29.94 17.97
C LYS A 157 -16.65 -30.72 17.86
N THR A 158 -16.55 -32.04 17.71
CA THR A 158 -17.71 -32.95 17.69
C THR A 158 -18.50 -32.83 18.98
N GLY A 159 -19.81 -32.63 18.85
CA GLY A 159 -20.71 -32.46 19.98
C GLY A 159 -21.05 -31.01 20.31
N GLU A 160 -20.34 -30.08 19.78
CA GLU A 160 -20.64 -28.65 19.86
C GLU A 160 -21.55 -28.20 18.70
N ALA A 161 -22.23 -27.05 18.87
CA ALA A 161 -23.00 -26.45 17.79
C ALA A 161 -22.05 -25.99 16.65
N ASN A 162 -22.31 -26.51 15.44
CA ASN A 162 -21.45 -26.25 14.28
C ASN A 162 -21.64 -24.83 13.73
N SER A 163 -21.39 -23.84 14.59
CA SER A 163 -21.53 -22.43 14.31
C SER A 163 -20.48 -21.63 15.06
N VAL A 164 -20.06 -20.52 14.45
CA VAL A 164 -19.07 -19.58 15.00
C VAL A 164 -19.61 -18.16 14.91
N ILE A 165 -19.48 -17.39 15.98
CA ILE A 165 -19.77 -15.97 16.05
C ILE A 165 -18.43 -15.22 16.07
N LEU A 166 -18.14 -14.48 15.00
CA LEU A 166 -16.92 -13.71 14.85
C LEU A 166 -17.20 -12.24 15.14
N GLY A 167 -16.45 -11.68 16.06
CA GLY A 167 -16.49 -10.25 16.36
C GLY A 167 -15.83 -9.45 15.25
N SER A 168 -16.56 -8.54 14.65
CA SER A 168 -16.09 -7.69 13.56
C SER A 168 -15.15 -6.59 14.09
N SER A 169 -13.93 -6.53 13.57
CA SER A 169 -12.93 -5.50 13.91
C SER A 169 -13.29 -4.13 13.33
N THR A 170 -14.11 -4.10 12.27
CA THR A 170 -14.64 -2.88 11.64
C THR A 170 -16.14 -2.99 11.46
N ASP A 171 -16.81 -1.84 11.34
CA ASP A 171 -18.25 -1.82 11.07
C ASP A 171 -18.54 -2.40 9.68
N LEU A 172 -19.45 -3.37 9.62
CA LEU A 172 -19.92 -3.92 8.36
C LEU A 172 -20.73 -2.86 7.58
N SER A 173 -20.35 -2.62 6.34
CA SER A 173 -21.06 -1.72 5.44
C SER A 173 -22.08 -2.42 4.52
N GLY A 174 -22.01 -3.74 4.42
CA GLY A 174 -22.73 -4.54 3.44
C GLY A 174 -22.03 -4.67 2.09
N ALA A 175 -20.83 -4.16 1.96
CA ALA A 175 -20.01 -4.28 0.75
C ALA A 175 -19.36 -5.68 0.66
N PHE A 176 -20.19 -6.72 0.60
CA PHE A 176 -19.74 -8.14 0.63
C PHE A 176 -19.46 -8.71 -0.76
N ARG A 177 -19.43 -7.88 -1.77
CA ARG A 177 -18.97 -8.23 -3.11
C ARG A 177 -17.94 -7.20 -3.53
N ASP A 178 -17.16 -7.54 -4.51
CA ASP A 178 -16.07 -6.68 -4.98
C ASP A 178 -16.54 -5.24 -5.26
N SER A 179 -15.71 -4.31 -4.92
CA SER A 179 -15.94 -2.86 -4.98
C SER A 179 -15.29 -2.19 -6.19
N ALA A 180 -14.95 -2.93 -7.22
CA ALA A 180 -14.18 -2.49 -8.39
C ALA A 180 -14.68 -1.21 -9.07
N PHE A 181 -15.96 -0.89 -8.95
CA PHE A 181 -16.51 0.35 -9.43
C PHE A 181 -16.47 1.49 -8.38
N GLY A 182 -15.42 1.59 -7.64
CA GLY A 182 -14.87 2.83 -7.09
C GLY A 182 -15.66 3.64 -6.06
N LYS A 183 -16.79 3.21 -5.51
CA LYS A 183 -17.50 4.01 -4.48
C LYS A 183 -17.97 3.26 -3.24
N SER A 184 -17.67 1.99 -3.10
CA SER A 184 -17.83 1.30 -1.83
C SER A 184 -16.45 1.22 -1.16
N SER A 185 -16.34 1.78 0.04
CA SER A 185 -15.14 1.59 0.86
C SER A 185 -15.42 0.45 1.84
N PRO A 186 -15.09 -0.81 1.48
CA PRO A 186 -15.28 -1.94 2.40
C PRO A 186 -14.34 -1.79 3.59
N GLY A 187 -14.85 -2.05 4.79
CA GLY A 187 -13.99 -2.24 5.97
C GLY A 187 -13.28 -3.60 5.91
N ALA A 188 -12.30 -3.82 6.80
CA ALA A 188 -11.56 -5.07 6.86
C ALA A 188 -12.50 -6.30 7.00
N SER A 189 -13.54 -6.19 7.80
CA SER A 189 -14.52 -7.28 7.98
C SER A 189 -15.43 -7.49 6.77
N ASP A 190 -15.70 -6.47 5.95
CA ASP A 190 -16.37 -6.64 4.66
C ASP A 190 -15.47 -7.44 3.69
N LEU A 191 -14.16 -7.14 3.65
CA LEU A 191 -13.19 -7.88 2.83
C LEU A 191 -13.05 -9.35 3.26
N ASP A 192 -13.12 -9.64 4.56
CA ASP A 192 -13.15 -11.00 5.05
C ASP A 192 -14.38 -11.77 4.53
N ILE A 193 -15.55 -11.13 4.52
CA ILE A 193 -16.78 -11.72 3.95
C ILE A 193 -16.63 -11.91 2.43
N GLN A 194 -16.01 -10.98 1.72
CA GLN A 194 -15.71 -11.16 0.29
C GLN A 194 -14.83 -12.40 0.06
N LYS A 195 -13.77 -12.59 0.83
CA LYS A 195 -12.91 -13.79 0.76
C LYS A 195 -13.65 -15.09 1.06
N LEU A 196 -14.57 -15.07 2.02
CA LEU A 196 -15.39 -16.26 2.36
C LEU A 196 -16.41 -16.62 1.29
N THR A 197 -16.82 -15.66 0.47
CA THR A 197 -17.88 -15.85 -0.53
C THR A 197 -17.35 -15.94 -1.97
N SER A 198 -16.06 -15.68 -2.18
CA SER A 198 -15.34 -15.87 -3.45
C SER A 198 -14.52 -17.16 -3.41
N GLY A 199 -14.38 -17.81 -4.55
CA GLY A 199 -13.61 -19.05 -4.68
C GLY A 199 -13.37 -19.41 -6.15
N TYR A 200 -12.65 -20.50 -6.35
CA TYR A 200 -12.15 -20.94 -7.65
C TYR A 200 -11.18 -19.95 -8.29
N ASP A 201 -10.48 -19.15 -7.46
CA ASP A 201 -9.39 -18.30 -7.93
C ASP A 201 -8.33 -19.18 -8.64
N THR A 202 -7.73 -18.68 -9.71
CA THR A 202 -6.70 -19.41 -10.45
C THR A 202 -5.38 -19.48 -9.68
N LEU A 203 -5.14 -18.51 -8.81
CA LEU A 203 -3.95 -18.38 -7.97
C LEU A 203 -4.36 -18.15 -6.52
N MET A 204 -3.68 -18.79 -5.59
CA MET A 204 -3.91 -18.61 -4.15
C MET A 204 -2.58 -18.51 -3.41
N SER A 205 -2.54 -17.71 -2.34
CA SER A 205 -1.44 -17.77 -1.39
C SER A 205 -1.72 -18.82 -0.31
N ASP A 206 -0.70 -19.57 0.07
CA ASP A 206 -0.77 -20.44 1.23
C ASP A 206 -0.54 -19.65 2.54
N LYS A 207 -0.59 -20.33 3.67
CA LYS A 207 -0.39 -19.72 4.98
C LYS A 207 1.02 -19.13 5.20
N ASN A 208 1.99 -19.48 4.35
CA ASN A 208 3.35 -18.95 4.40
C ASN A 208 3.56 -17.79 3.41
N GLY A 209 2.54 -17.46 2.62
CA GLY A 209 2.56 -16.39 1.63
C GLY A 209 3.09 -16.82 0.25
N GLU A 210 3.32 -18.11 0.03
CA GLU A 210 3.72 -18.60 -1.27
C GLU A 210 2.51 -18.64 -2.23
N TYR A 211 2.68 -18.07 -3.42
CA TYR A 211 1.67 -18.15 -4.47
C TYR A 211 1.72 -19.50 -5.16
N ASN A 212 0.58 -20.17 -5.18
CA ASN A 212 0.41 -21.50 -5.78
C ASN A 212 -0.78 -21.49 -6.75
N TRP A 213 -0.61 -22.21 -7.87
CA TRP A 213 -1.72 -22.46 -8.77
C TRP A 213 -2.80 -23.27 -8.05
N ASN A 214 -4.03 -22.78 -8.08
CA ASN A 214 -5.14 -23.46 -7.45
C ASN A 214 -5.65 -24.62 -8.33
N MET A 215 -5.08 -25.81 -8.18
CA MET A 215 -5.45 -26.98 -8.95
C MET A 215 -6.85 -27.50 -8.59
N SER A 216 -7.52 -26.95 -7.57
CA SER A 216 -8.95 -27.21 -7.35
C SER A 216 -9.83 -26.53 -8.41
N ALA A 217 -9.39 -25.41 -8.99
CA ALA A 217 -10.08 -24.68 -10.06
C ALA A 217 -9.50 -24.98 -11.44
N LEU A 218 -8.20 -25.22 -11.54
CA LEU A 218 -7.46 -25.39 -12.80
C LEU A 218 -7.44 -26.84 -13.28
N ALA A 219 -7.57 -27.04 -14.58
CA ALA A 219 -7.42 -28.35 -15.20
C ALA A 219 -5.93 -28.73 -15.42
N GLU A 220 -5.09 -27.74 -15.59
CA GLU A 220 -3.65 -27.86 -15.77
C GLU A 220 -2.96 -26.57 -15.32
N VAL A 221 -1.66 -26.63 -15.02
CA VAL A 221 -0.87 -25.45 -14.67
C VAL A 221 -0.86 -24.46 -15.84
N PRO A 222 -1.19 -23.18 -15.61
CA PRO A 222 -1.13 -22.16 -16.65
C PRO A 222 0.25 -22.06 -17.31
N THR A 223 0.25 -21.81 -18.60
CA THR A 223 1.48 -21.61 -19.38
C THR A 223 1.66 -20.16 -19.72
N SER A 224 2.91 -19.70 -19.83
CA SER A 224 3.25 -18.38 -20.33
C SER A 224 4.19 -18.46 -21.52
N VAL A 225 4.01 -17.55 -22.49
CA VAL A 225 4.83 -17.46 -23.70
C VAL A 225 5.15 -15.99 -23.96
N VAL A 226 6.42 -15.69 -24.11
CA VAL A 226 6.87 -14.39 -24.63
C VAL A 226 6.75 -14.44 -26.15
N ASN A 227 5.96 -13.54 -26.72
CA ASN A 227 5.68 -13.45 -28.14
C ASN A 227 6.83 -12.74 -28.89
N GLU A 228 6.82 -12.81 -30.23
CA GLU A 228 7.87 -12.16 -31.05
C GLU A 228 7.93 -10.64 -30.91
N ASP A 229 6.81 -10.01 -30.56
CA ASP A 229 6.70 -8.56 -30.28
C ASP A 229 7.08 -8.18 -28.84
N GLY A 230 7.53 -9.15 -28.04
CA GLY A 230 7.91 -8.96 -26.65
C GLY A 230 6.74 -9.02 -25.64
N THR A 231 5.49 -9.05 -26.10
CA THR A 231 4.34 -9.25 -25.21
C THR A 231 4.39 -10.64 -24.54
N ILE A 232 3.75 -10.80 -23.38
CA ILE A 232 3.67 -12.08 -22.69
C ILE A 232 2.21 -12.57 -22.62
N THR A 233 1.97 -13.79 -23.07
CA THR A 233 0.63 -14.41 -23.05
C THR A 233 0.57 -15.53 -22.02
N TYR A 234 -0.37 -15.44 -21.09
CA TYR A 234 -0.71 -16.50 -20.14
C TYR A 234 -1.95 -17.24 -20.65
N THR A 235 -1.88 -18.55 -20.74
CA THR A 235 -3.03 -19.39 -21.11
C THR A 235 -3.49 -20.17 -19.90
N ILE A 236 -4.76 -20.03 -19.56
CA ILE A 236 -5.38 -20.55 -18.34
C ILE A 236 -6.54 -21.48 -18.73
N LYS A 237 -6.53 -22.70 -18.22
CA LYS A 237 -7.58 -23.69 -18.46
C LYS A 237 -8.21 -24.15 -17.14
N ILE A 238 -9.50 -23.92 -16.99
CA ILE A 238 -10.28 -24.29 -15.82
C ILE A 238 -10.92 -25.67 -15.95
N LYS A 239 -11.29 -26.27 -14.82
CA LYS A 239 -12.09 -27.49 -14.78
C LYS A 239 -13.51 -27.25 -15.31
N LYS A 240 -14.13 -28.32 -15.83
CA LYS A 240 -15.45 -28.25 -16.45
C LYS A 240 -16.63 -28.43 -15.49
N ASP A 241 -16.36 -28.85 -14.28
CA ASP A 241 -17.34 -29.18 -13.24
C ASP A 241 -17.49 -28.10 -12.15
N LEU A 242 -16.92 -26.91 -12.39
CA LEU A 242 -17.05 -25.80 -11.48
C LEU A 242 -18.47 -25.23 -11.52
N VAL A 243 -19.06 -24.98 -10.36
CA VAL A 243 -20.41 -24.44 -10.25
C VAL A 243 -20.52 -23.35 -9.20
N PHE A 244 -21.40 -22.40 -9.42
CA PHE A 244 -21.82 -21.44 -8.40
C PHE A 244 -22.72 -22.09 -7.35
N SER A 245 -23.01 -21.35 -6.28
CA SER A 245 -23.83 -21.81 -5.14
C SER A 245 -25.25 -22.20 -5.53
N ASP A 246 -25.82 -21.65 -6.59
CA ASP A 246 -27.12 -22.04 -7.15
C ASP A 246 -27.04 -23.30 -8.05
N GLY A 247 -25.84 -23.70 -8.45
CA GLY A 247 -25.56 -24.84 -9.33
C GLY A 247 -25.42 -24.46 -10.79
N SER A 248 -25.47 -23.20 -11.15
CA SER A 248 -25.13 -22.75 -12.52
C SER A 248 -23.65 -22.99 -12.80
N ALA A 249 -23.34 -23.38 -14.04
CA ALA A 249 -21.96 -23.72 -14.44
C ALA A 249 -21.07 -22.49 -14.51
N ILE A 250 -19.83 -22.63 -14.05
CA ILE A 250 -18.76 -21.64 -14.22
C ILE A 250 -18.00 -21.99 -15.50
N THR A 251 -17.83 -21.00 -16.36
CA THR A 251 -17.07 -21.09 -17.62
C THR A 251 -16.02 -19.99 -17.70
N ALA A 252 -15.16 -20.02 -18.69
CA ALA A 252 -14.12 -19.02 -18.92
C ALA A 252 -14.69 -17.58 -19.04
N LYS A 253 -15.93 -17.41 -19.52
CA LYS A 253 -16.60 -16.10 -19.55
C LYS A 253 -16.65 -15.42 -18.18
N HIS A 254 -16.88 -16.20 -17.11
CA HIS A 254 -17.00 -15.69 -15.75
C HIS A 254 -15.66 -15.15 -15.21
N TYR A 255 -14.53 -15.67 -15.71
CA TYR A 255 -13.18 -15.21 -15.32
C TYR A 255 -12.76 -13.93 -16.04
N VAL A 256 -13.20 -13.72 -17.28
CA VAL A 256 -12.84 -12.53 -18.05
C VAL A 256 -13.82 -11.36 -17.87
N ALA A 257 -15.03 -11.62 -17.40
CA ALA A 257 -16.10 -10.63 -17.28
C ALA A 257 -15.70 -9.44 -16.41
N TYR A 258 -14.98 -9.69 -15.32
CA TYR A 258 -14.51 -8.66 -14.43
C TYR A 258 -13.56 -7.69 -15.12
N ALA A 259 -12.51 -8.19 -15.78
CA ALA A 259 -11.54 -7.38 -16.48
C ALA A 259 -12.19 -6.57 -17.61
N LEU A 260 -13.09 -7.19 -18.38
CA LEU A 260 -13.81 -6.51 -19.44
C LEU A 260 -14.69 -5.38 -18.92
N ALA A 261 -15.46 -5.63 -17.87
CA ALA A 261 -16.37 -4.63 -17.30
C ALA A 261 -15.61 -3.42 -16.75
N ASN A 262 -14.50 -3.65 -16.08
CA ASN A 262 -13.67 -2.59 -15.48
C ASN A 262 -12.83 -1.81 -16.50
N SER A 263 -12.64 -2.35 -17.70
CA SER A 263 -11.87 -1.71 -18.77
C SER A 263 -12.74 -1.03 -19.82
N THR A 264 -14.04 -0.87 -19.61
CA THR A 264 -14.87 -0.10 -20.55
C THR A 264 -14.57 1.40 -20.44
N PRO A 265 -14.74 2.19 -21.52
CA PRO A 265 -14.52 3.64 -21.47
C PRO A 265 -15.25 4.32 -20.31
N VAL A 266 -16.43 3.81 -19.98
CA VAL A 266 -17.28 4.30 -18.90
C VAL A 266 -16.71 4.00 -17.54
N SER A 267 -16.28 2.75 -17.35
CA SER A 267 -15.70 2.33 -16.07
C SER A 267 -14.40 3.08 -15.79
N VAL A 268 -13.58 3.28 -16.81
CA VAL A 268 -12.35 4.07 -16.71
C VAL A 268 -12.63 5.53 -16.38
N ALA A 269 -13.59 6.16 -17.09
CA ALA A 269 -14.04 7.52 -16.79
C ALA A 269 -14.62 7.65 -15.37
N ALA A 270 -15.13 6.54 -14.82
CA ALA A 270 -15.64 6.44 -13.46
C ALA A 270 -14.56 6.25 -12.39
N GLY A 271 -13.29 6.10 -12.77
CA GLY A 271 -12.22 5.77 -11.85
C GLY A 271 -12.14 4.29 -11.46
N ALA A 272 -12.75 3.40 -12.24
CA ALA A 272 -12.73 1.94 -11.99
C ALA A 272 -11.41 1.25 -12.38
N THR A 273 -10.34 2.00 -12.55
CA THR A 273 -9.04 1.50 -13.01
C THR A 273 -8.20 0.82 -11.92
N GLY A 274 -8.60 0.93 -10.68
CA GLY A 274 -7.81 0.49 -9.54
C GLY A 274 -8.12 -0.94 -9.10
N ASN A 275 -7.75 -1.97 -9.86
CA ASN A 275 -7.76 -3.29 -9.29
C ASN A 275 -6.35 -3.85 -9.16
N ALA A 276 -5.91 -3.99 -7.91
CA ALA A 276 -4.59 -4.47 -7.57
C ALA A 276 -4.28 -5.91 -8.07
N GLY A 277 -5.31 -6.75 -8.27
CA GLY A 277 -5.13 -8.14 -8.68
C GLY A 277 -4.87 -8.33 -10.17
N LEU A 278 -5.49 -7.50 -11.00
CA LEU A 278 -5.33 -7.51 -12.44
C LEU A 278 -4.77 -6.15 -12.86
N LYS A 279 -3.51 -6.10 -13.25
CA LYS A 279 -2.88 -4.88 -13.78
C LYS A 279 -3.48 -4.53 -15.15
N LEU A 280 -4.74 -4.08 -15.15
CA LEU A 280 -5.54 -3.90 -16.36
C LEU A 280 -4.84 -3.01 -17.39
N VAL A 281 -4.15 -1.98 -16.93
CA VAL A 281 -3.37 -1.07 -17.79
C VAL A 281 -2.25 -1.77 -18.56
N GLY A 282 -1.74 -2.87 -18.02
CA GLY A 282 -0.70 -3.67 -18.65
C GLY A 282 -1.19 -4.64 -19.72
N PHE A 283 -2.50 -4.78 -19.90
CA PHE A 283 -3.03 -5.66 -20.95
C PHE A 283 -2.79 -5.09 -22.35
N ALA A 284 -2.37 -5.93 -23.27
CA ALA A 284 -2.24 -5.54 -24.68
C ALA A 284 -3.59 -5.01 -25.23
N GLY A 285 -3.57 -3.83 -25.83
CA GLY A 285 -4.77 -3.19 -26.35
C GLY A 285 -5.64 -2.45 -25.31
N PHE A 286 -5.20 -2.31 -24.05
CA PHE A 286 -5.96 -1.61 -23.02
C PHE A 286 -6.39 -0.20 -23.48
N ALA A 287 -5.47 0.64 -23.95
CA ALA A 287 -5.77 2.01 -24.38
C ALA A 287 -6.80 2.06 -25.52
N ALA A 288 -6.73 1.12 -26.47
CA ALA A 288 -7.68 1.03 -27.58
C ALA A 288 -9.06 0.59 -27.12
N TYR A 289 -9.16 -0.33 -26.17
CA TYR A 289 -10.43 -0.82 -25.64
C TYR A 289 -11.10 0.20 -24.70
N THR A 290 -10.34 0.85 -23.86
CA THR A 290 -10.84 1.84 -22.91
C THR A 290 -11.11 3.21 -23.53
N GLY A 291 -10.58 3.49 -24.72
CA GLY A 291 -10.59 4.82 -25.31
C GLY A 291 -9.72 5.83 -24.58
N THR A 292 -8.82 5.36 -23.74
CA THR A 292 -7.85 6.21 -23.03
C THR A 292 -6.48 6.10 -23.69
N ASN A 293 -5.74 7.18 -23.64
CA ASN A 293 -4.30 7.20 -23.92
C ASN A 293 -3.64 7.69 -22.64
N ASN A 294 -2.95 6.80 -21.93
CA ASN A 294 -2.28 7.12 -20.68
C ASN A 294 -3.19 7.74 -19.60
N GLY A 295 -4.37 7.17 -19.38
CA GLY A 295 -5.32 7.71 -18.38
C GLY A 295 -6.10 8.96 -18.83
N GLU A 296 -5.73 9.58 -19.95
CA GLU A 296 -6.50 10.69 -20.52
C GLU A 296 -7.63 10.19 -21.41
N THR A 297 -8.86 10.63 -21.17
CA THR A 297 -10.00 10.37 -22.04
C THR A 297 -9.75 11.00 -23.41
N THR A 298 -9.61 10.20 -24.45
CA THR A 298 -9.26 10.73 -25.75
C THR A 298 -10.48 11.28 -26.50
N ASP A 299 -10.71 12.57 -26.42
CA ASP A 299 -11.41 13.33 -27.48
C ASP A 299 -10.57 13.42 -28.77
N LYS A 300 -9.40 12.80 -28.83
CA LYS A 300 -8.35 13.00 -29.85
C LYS A 300 -8.07 11.76 -30.70
N GLY A 301 -9.09 11.02 -31.10
CA GLY A 301 -8.97 10.15 -32.28
C GLY A 301 -8.43 8.74 -32.03
N VAL A 302 -8.41 8.22 -30.80
CA VAL A 302 -8.26 6.77 -30.59
C VAL A 302 -9.60 6.11 -30.88
N THR A 303 -9.60 5.17 -31.80
CA THR A 303 -10.79 4.38 -32.12
C THR A 303 -10.99 3.38 -31.00
N VAL A 304 -12.08 3.53 -30.23
CA VAL A 304 -12.50 2.54 -29.24
C VAL A 304 -12.79 1.23 -29.97
N THR A 305 -12.10 0.17 -29.58
CA THR A 305 -12.31 -1.14 -30.18
C THR A 305 -13.46 -1.88 -29.49
N LYS A 306 -14.21 -2.67 -30.26
CA LYS A 306 -15.28 -3.52 -29.72
C LYS A 306 -14.75 -4.69 -28.90
N TYR A 307 -13.55 -5.14 -29.19
CA TYR A 307 -12.91 -6.28 -28.58
C TYR A 307 -11.59 -5.86 -27.93
N PHE A 308 -11.28 -6.48 -26.81
CA PHE A 308 -10.08 -6.25 -26.02
C PHE A 308 -9.01 -7.31 -26.41
N ASP A 309 -8.03 -6.92 -27.19
CA ASP A 309 -7.05 -7.84 -27.78
C ASP A 309 -6.25 -8.64 -26.72
N GLY A 310 -5.99 -8.03 -25.56
CA GLY A 310 -5.27 -8.68 -24.45
C GLY A 310 -6.06 -9.75 -23.71
N ILE A 311 -7.36 -9.91 -23.97
CA ILE A 311 -8.22 -10.88 -23.31
C ILE A 311 -8.90 -11.75 -24.35
N LYS A 312 -8.64 -13.07 -24.35
CA LYS A 312 -9.22 -14.00 -25.32
C LYS A 312 -9.93 -15.16 -24.64
N LEU A 313 -11.04 -15.61 -25.26
CA LEU A 313 -11.69 -16.87 -24.99
C LEU A 313 -11.34 -17.86 -26.08
N LEU A 314 -10.54 -18.88 -25.77
CA LEU A 314 -10.10 -19.89 -26.72
C LEU A 314 -11.17 -20.96 -26.88
N ASP A 315 -11.82 -21.33 -25.79
CA ASP A 315 -13.02 -22.18 -25.73
C ASP A 315 -13.80 -21.88 -24.42
N ASP A 316 -14.85 -22.65 -24.13
CA ASP A 316 -15.72 -22.45 -22.94
C ASP A 316 -14.98 -22.58 -21.60
N TYR A 317 -13.80 -23.18 -21.57
CA TYR A 317 -13.02 -23.47 -20.36
C TYR A 317 -11.57 -23.01 -20.45
N THR A 318 -11.20 -22.33 -21.53
CA THR A 318 -9.83 -21.85 -21.75
C THR A 318 -9.86 -20.40 -22.16
N PHE A 319 -9.09 -19.58 -21.44
CA PHE A 319 -8.91 -18.15 -21.75
C PHE A 319 -7.43 -17.77 -21.68
N SER A 320 -7.09 -16.61 -22.23
CA SER A 320 -5.74 -16.08 -22.13
C SER A 320 -5.73 -14.60 -21.83
N PHE A 321 -4.66 -14.21 -21.12
CA PHE A 321 -4.30 -12.83 -20.84
C PHE A 321 -2.97 -12.51 -21.50
N THR A 322 -2.92 -11.44 -22.28
CA THR A 322 -1.70 -10.95 -22.93
C THR A 322 -1.36 -9.58 -22.38
N TYR A 323 -0.16 -9.45 -21.83
CA TYR A 323 0.39 -8.20 -21.31
C TYR A 323 1.38 -7.61 -22.30
N THR A 324 1.55 -6.29 -22.26
CA THR A 324 2.55 -5.58 -23.04
C THR A 324 3.97 -6.01 -22.65
N ALA A 325 4.94 -5.74 -23.53
CA ALA A 325 6.34 -6.09 -23.31
C ALA A 325 6.92 -5.51 -22.01
N ASP A 326 6.37 -4.39 -21.56
CA ASP A 326 6.77 -3.77 -20.31
C ASP A 326 6.55 -4.63 -19.07
N TYR A 327 5.59 -5.53 -19.12
CA TYR A 327 5.30 -6.48 -18.05
C TYR A 327 6.03 -7.83 -18.22
N ALA A 328 6.74 -8.02 -19.30
CA ALA A 328 7.59 -9.18 -19.47
C ALA A 328 8.81 -9.07 -18.54
N GLY A 329 9.15 -10.15 -17.83
CA GLY A 329 10.24 -10.17 -16.87
C GLY A 329 9.90 -9.62 -15.48
N TYR A 330 8.64 -9.27 -15.21
CA TYR A 330 8.20 -8.92 -13.88
C TYR A 330 8.42 -10.08 -12.90
N TYR A 331 9.10 -9.84 -11.79
CA TYR A 331 9.47 -10.87 -10.80
C TYR A 331 8.27 -11.67 -10.30
N TYR A 332 7.18 -10.97 -10.01
CA TYR A 332 5.93 -11.58 -9.56
C TYR A 332 4.96 -11.89 -10.72
N SER A 333 5.49 -12.20 -11.91
CA SER A 333 4.68 -12.42 -13.11
C SER A 333 3.59 -13.48 -12.99
N ILE A 334 3.69 -14.39 -12.00
CA ILE A 334 2.66 -15.38 -11.70
C ILE A 334 1.28 -14.73 -11.42
N VAL A 335 1.26 -13.52 -10.81
CA VAL A 335 0.00 -12.81 -10.51
C VAL A 335 -0.72 -12.30 -11.76
N ASN A 336 -0.04 -12.19 -12.89
CA ASN A 336 -0.65 -11.78 -14.16
C ASN A 336 -1.66 -12.80 -14.68
N ALA A 337 -1.64 -14.04 -14.19
CA ALA A 337 -2.62 -15.07 -14.52
C ALA A 337 -3.66 -15.28 -13.39
N ALA A 338 -3.66 -14.42 -12.35
CA ALA A 338 -4.68 -14.46 -11.31
C ALA A 338 -6.03 -13.98 -11.86
N ALA A 339 -7.05 -14.78 -11.66
CA ALA A 339 -8.42 -14.45 -12.03
C ALA A 339 -9.41 -15.21 -11.14
N SER A 340 -10.57 -14.61 -10.89
CA SER A 340 -11.65 -15.18 -10.09
C SER A 340 -12.94 -15.17 -10.90
N PRO A 341 -13.79 -16.21 -10.82
CA PRO A 341 -15.05 -16.21 -11.54
C PRO A 341 -16.08 -15.35 -10.84
N VAL A 342 -16.78 -14.52 -11.62
CA VAL A 342 -17.86 -13.68 -11.13
C VAL A 342 -19.17 -13.99 -11.86
N PRO A 343 -20.34 -13.93 -11.21
CA PRO A 343 -21.61 -14.03 -11.91
C PRO A 343 -21.75 -12.91 -12.93
N LEU A 344 -22.00 -13.23 -14.21
CA LEU A 344 -22.07 -12.21 -15.26
C LEU A 344 -23.07 -11.10 -14.93
N ALA A 345 -24.24 -11.44 -14.40
CA ALA A 345 -25.28 -10.47 -14.05
C ALA A 345 -24.85 -9.46 -12.98
N LEU A 346 -23.78 -9.77 -12.22
CA LEU A 346 -23.25 -8.87 -11.20
C LEU A 346 -22.62 -7.61 -11.80
N TYR A 347 -21.83 -7.81 -12.87
CA TYR A 347 -21.10 -6.71 -13.53
C TYR A 347 -21.75 -6.26 -14.84
N LEU A 348 -22.44 -7.16 -15.52
CA LEU A 348 -22.96 -6.91 -16.86
C LEU A 348 -24.47 -6.66 -16.88
N GLY A 349 -25.15 -6.77 -15.73
CA GLY A 349 -26.60 -6.67 -15.68
C GLY A 349 -27.29 -7.91 -16.28
N ALA A 350 -28.64 -7.92 -16.24
CA ALA A 350 -29.44 -9.11 -16.61
C ALA A 350 -29.32 -9.54 -18.09
N LYS A 351 -28.84 -8.68 -18.97
CA LYS A 351 -28.77 -8.92 -20.43
C LYS A 351 -27.35 -8.78 -21.01
N GLY A 352 -26.42 -8.32 -20.19
CA GLY A 352 -25.01 -8.21 -20.59
C GLY A 352 -24.39 -9.60 -20.70
N ASP A 353 -23.54 -9.78 -21.70
CA ASP A 353 -22.78 -11.02 -21.92
C ASP A 353 -21.44 -10.70 -22.58
N VAL A 354 -20.50 -11.62 -22.38
CA VAL A 354 -19.21 -11.60 -23.06
C VAL A 354 -19.38 -12.14 -24.49
N ILE A 355 -18.94 -11.35 -25.46
CA ILE A 355 -18.87 -11.74 -26.86
C ILE A 355 -17.42 -12.01 -27.27
N VAL A 356 -17.25 -12.80 -28.33
CA VAL A 356 -15.95 -13.23 -28.83
C VAL A 356 -15.86 -12.94 -30.32
N ASP A 357 -14.74 -12.33 -30.71
CA ASP A 357 -14.42 -12.20 -32.13
C ASP A 357 -14.11 -13.58 -32.73
N PRO A 358 -14.78 -13.96 -33.82
CA PRO A 358 -14.62 -15.31 -34.38
C PRO A 358 -13.22 -15.59 -34.94
N GLU A 359 -12.49 -14.56 -35.36
CA GLU A 359 -11.17 -14.70 -35.99
C GLU A 359 -10.05 -14.62 -34.96
N THR A 360 -10.04 -13.56 -34.12
CA THR A 360 -8.96 -13.26 -33.16
C THR A 360 -9.15 -13.92 -31.81
N LYS A 361 -10.38 -14.37 -31.48
CA LYS A 361 -10.82 -14.83 -30.15
C LYS A 361 -10.81 -13.75 -29.08
N ALA A 362 -10.55 -12.49 -29.42
CA ALA A 362 -10.60 -11.37 -28.50
C ALA A 362 -12.01 -11.18 -27.91
N CYS A 363 -12.06 -10.80 -26.65
CA CYS A 363 -13.31 -10.63 -25.91
C CYS A 363 -13.82 -9.19 -25.94
N GLY A 364 -15.13 -9.04 -25.86
CA GLY A 364 -15.79 -7.75 -25.67
C GLY A 364 -17.13 -7.93 -24.96
N LEU A 365 -17.87 -6.85 -24.82
CA LEU A 365 -19.22 -6.88 -24.24
C LEU A 365 -20.27 -6.69 -25.33
N ASN A 366 -21.43 -7.32 -25.15
CA ASN A 366 -22.49 -7.29 -26.16
C ASN A 366 -23.22 -5.93 -26.18
N ASP A 367 -23.96 -5.68 -27.27
CA ASP A 367 -24.71 -4.45 -27.48
C ASP A 367 -25.80 -4.25 -26.38
N ALA A 368 -26.29 -5.34 -25.77
CA ALA A 368 -27.26 -5.28 -24.70
C ALA A 368 -26.69 -4.73 -23.39
N PHE A 369 -25.41 -4.93 -23.13
CA PHE A 369 -24.69 -4.26 -22.04
C PHE A 369 -24.74 -2.77 -22.25
N TYR A 370 -24.30 -2.28 -23.42
CA TYR A 370 -24.27 -0.85 -23.74
C TYR A 370 -25.66 -0.23 -23.89
N ALA A 371 -26.65 -0.99 -24.39
CA ALA A 371 -28.03 -0.51 -24.51
C ALA A 371 -28.74 -0.35 -23.16
N THR A 372 -28.34 -1.14 -22.16
CA THR A 372 -28.84 -1.00 -20.77
C THR A 372 -28.41 0.32 -20.16
N GLU A 373 -27.29 0.86 -20.61
CA GLU A 373 -26.67 2.09 -20.11
C GLU A 373 -27.42 3.37 -20.56
N GLN A 374 -28.23 3.30 -21.61
CA GLN A 374 -28.97 4.44 -22.12
C GLN A 374 -30.45 4.47 -21.65
N LYS A 375 -30.85 3.60 -20.73
CA LYS A 375 -32.19 3.51 -20.23
C LYS A 375 -32.50 4.67 -19.28
N ASP A 376 -33.63 5.31 -19.51
CA ASP A 376 -34.20 6.41 -18.70
C ASP A 376 -33.37 7.72 -18.71
N GLY A 377 -32.63 8.00 -19.78
CA GLY A 377 -31.84 9.23 -19.94
C GLY A 377 -30.61 9.31 -19.03
N LYS A 378 -30.23 8.19 -18.41
CA LYS A 378 -29.01 8.07 -17.62
C LYS A 378 -27.83 7.74 -18.51
N ASP A 379 -26.69 8.37 -18.24
CA ASP A 379 -25.44 8.00 -18.88
C ASP A 379 -24.95 6.62 -18.41
N VAL A 380 -24.06 6.05 -19.19
CA VAL A 380 -23.42 4.75 -18.97
C VAL A 380 -22.82 4.64 -17.54
N TYR A 381 -22.26 5.74 -17.06
CA TYR A 381 -21.66 5.83 -15.72
C TYR A 381 -22.70 5.71 -14.60
N THR A 382 -23.82 6.40 -14.72
CA THR A 382 -24.89 6.35 -13.71
C THR A 382 -25.44 4.93 -13.58
N VAL A 383 -25.56 4.20 -14.68
CA VAL A 383 -26.01 2.80 -14.68
C VAL A 383 -24.93 1.88 -14.09
N ALA A 384 -23.67 2.08 -14.43
CA ALA A 384 -22.57 1.35 -13.80
C ALA A 384 -22.53 1.62 -12.28
N ALA A 385 -22.69 2.87 -11.86
CA ALA A 385 -22.77 3.23 -10.45
C ALA A 385 -23.97 2.61 -9.73
N GLU A 386 -25.13 2.46 -10.40
CA GLU A 386 -26.28 1.74 -9.87
C GLU A 386 -26.03 0.24 -9.75
N ILE A 387 -25.36 -0.36 -10.73
CA ILE A 387 -24.90 -1.76 -10.64
C ILE A 387 -24.00 -1.92 -9.42
N VAL A 388 -23.02 -1.05 -9.25
CA VAL A 388 -22.12 -1.04 -8.10
C VAL A 388 -22.85 -0.86 -6.76
N ALA A 389 -23.82 0.06 -6.71
CA ALA A 389 -24.64 0.22 -5.50
C ALA A 389 -25.40 -1.07 -5.15
N ASN A 390 -25.76 -1.88 -6.15
CA ASN A 390 -26.35 -3.20 -5.97
C ASN A 390 -25.32 -4.31 -5.61
N LEU A 391 -24.03 -4.05 -5.75
CA LEU A 391 -22.97 -4.96 -5.32
C LEU A 391 -22.83 -5.05 -3.80
N LYS A 392 -23.41 -4.15 -3.03
CA LYS A 392 -23.29 -4.17 -1.57
C LYS A 392 -23.64 -5.55 -1.06
N TRP A 393 -24.86 -5.87 -0.92
CA TRP A 393 -25.31 -7.21 -0.55
C TRP A 393 -26.55 -7.57 -1.38
N ASN A 394 -26.46 -8.65 -2.12
CA ASN A 394 -27.57 -9.14 -2.90
C ASN A 394 -27.62 -10.67 -2.83
N SER A 395 -28.58 -11.19 -2.07
CA SER A 395 -28.77 -12.62 -1.87
C SER A 395 -29.32 -13.34 -3.12
N ALA A 396 -29.84 -12.61 -4.11
CA ALA A 396 -30.39 -13.19 -5.32
C ALA A 396 -29.31 -13.65 -6.33
N LEU A 397 -28.06 -13.17 -6.18
CA LEU A 397 -26.95 -13.55 -7.05
C LEU A 397 -26.12 -14.66 -6.42
N PRO A 398 -25.69 -15.67 -7.18
CA PRO A 398 -24.93 -16.78 -6.64
C PRO A 398 -23.51 -16.35 -6.22
N TYR A 399 -22.86 -17.18 -5.42
CA TYR A 399 -21.50 -17.04 -4.93
C TYR A 399 -20.63 -18.18 -5.45
N SER A 400 -19.33 -17.93 -5.61
CA SER A 400 -18.37 -18.96 -6.04
C SER A 400 -17.63 -19.63 -4.88
N GLY A 401 -17.65 -19.05 -3.68
CA GLY A 401 -16.82 -19.44 -2.56
C GLY A 401 -17.42 -20.48 -1.60
N PRO A 402 -16.68 -20.77 -0.50
CA PRO A 402 -17.07 -21.74 0.52
C PRO A 402 -18.33 -21.35 1.29
N TYR A 403 -18.69 -20.07 1.30
CA TYR A 403 -19.88 -19.56 2.01
C TYR A 403 -20.75 -18.68 1.12
N VAL A 404 -22.00 -18.52 1.54
CA VAL A 404 -22.98 -17.60 0.96
C VAL A 404 -23.49 -16.66 2.04
N VAL A 405 -23.65 -15.38 1.76
CA VAL A 405 -24.33 -14.45 2.68
C VAL A 405 -25.82 -14.79 2.65
N SER A 406 -26.32 -15.29 3.77
CA SER A 406 -27.74 -15.65 3.92
C SER A 406 -28.59 -14.51 4.47
N ASN A 407 -27.99 -13.62 5.26
CA ASN A 407 -28.65 -12.45 5.82
C ASN A 407 -27.65 -11.35 6.16
N TYR A 408 -28.08 -10.11 6.02
CA TYR A 408 -27.38 -8.93 6.54
C TYR A 408 -28.42 -7.96 7.13
N ASP A 409 -28.22 -7.59 8.38
CA ASP A 409 -28.97 -6.54 9.05
C ASP A 409 -28.10 -5.29 9.20
N ALA A 410 -28.40 -4.27 8.42
CA ALA A 410 -27.66 -3.01 8.41
C ALA A 410 -27.86 -2.20 9.71
N SER A 411 -28.93 -2.44 10.47
CA SER A 411 -29.19 -1.72 11.72
C SER A 411 -28.32 -2.23 12.87
N SER A 412 -28.14 -3.55 12.95
CA SER A 412 -27.29 -4.20 13.95
C SER A 412 -25.86 -4.44 13.46
N ARG A 413 -25.56 -4.13 12.18
CA ARG A 413 -24.28 -4.43 11.54
C ARG A 413 -23.90 -5.91 11.66
N THR A 414 -24.87 -6.81 11.46
CA THR A 414 -24.72 -8.26 11.62
C THR A 414 -24.89 -8.96 10.28
N ALA A 415 -23.95 -9.82 9.91
CA ALA A 415 -24.03 -10.66 8.72
C ALA A 415 -24.00 -12.15 9.11
N THR A 416 -24.87 -12.96 8.48
CA THR A 416 -24.88 -14.40 8.64
C THR A 416 -24.53 -15.09 7.33
N LEU A 417 -23.51 -15.93 7.39
CA LEU A 417 -23.04 -16.74 6.26
C LEU A 417 -23.41 -18.21 6.52
N LYS A 418 -23.74 -18.91 5.44
CA LYS A 418 -24.02 -20.34 5.44
C LYS A 418 -23.02 -21.07 4.55
N LEU A 419 -22.62 -22.25 4.97
CA LEU A 419 -21.75 -23.12 4.19
C LEU A 419 -22.36 -23.38 2.80
N ASN A 420 -21.57 -23.24 1.76
CA ASN A 420 -21.93 -23.62 0.40
C ASN A 420 -21.59 -25.11 0.16
N PRO A 421 -22.57 -26.00 0.14
CA PRO A 421 -22.29 -27.43 0.00
C PRO A 421 -21.76 -27.82 -1.37
N LYS A 422 -21.87 -26.93 -2.36
CA LYS A 422 -21.39 -27.16 -3.74
C LYS A 422 -19.93 -26.77 -3.93
N TYR A 423 -19.33 -26.00 -3.00
CA TYR A 423 -17.91 -25.69 -3.06
C TYR A 423 -17.09 -26.89 -2.53
N PRO A 424 -16.24 -27.51 -3.35
CA PRO A 424 -15.52 -28.72 -2.96
C PRO A 424 -14.37 -28.48 -1.99
N GLY A 425 -13.93 -27.22 -1.84
CA GLY A 425 -12.71 -26.81 -1.16
C GLY A 425 -11.65 -26.33 -2.14
N ASP A 426 -10.52 -25.89 -1.62
CA ASP A 426 -9.35 -25.46 -2.38
C ASP A 426 -8.07 -26.10 -1.83
N ASP A 427 -7.00 -26.01 -2.62
CA ASP A 427 -5.72 -26.66 -2.29
C ASP A 427 -4.99 -26.00 -1.12
N ALA A 428 -5.25 -24.72 -0.85
CA ALA A 428 -4.57 -23.97 0.22
C ALA A 428 -5.24 -24.18 1.58
N ARG A 429 -6.58 -24.07 1.65
CA ARG A 429 -7.37 -24.06 2.90
C ARG A 429 -8.12 -25.38 3.14
N GLY A 430 -8.28 -26.17 2.10
CA GLY A 430 -9.09 -27.40 2.15
C GLY A 430 -10.60 -27.12 2.06
N LYS A 431 -11.40 -28.05 2.56
CA LYS A 431 -12.85 -27.96 2.52
C LYS A 431 -13.40 -27.38 3.81
N ALA A 432 -14.14 -26.29 3.70
CA ALA A 432 -14.85 -25.70 4.83
C ALA A 432 -15.84 -26.68 5.48
N SER A 433 -15.96 -26.64 6.80
CA SER A 433 -16.81 -27.56 7.58
C SER A 433 -17.75 -26.87 8.56
N ILE A 434 -17.53 -25.60 8.88
CA ILE A 434 -18.38 -24.81 9.79
C ILE A 434 -19.65 -24.43 9.05
N GLU A 435 -20.80 -24.81 9.58
CA GLU A 435 -22.12 -24.63 8.89
C GLU A 435 -22.58 -23.18 8.86
N THR A 436 -22.28 -22.42 9.93
CA THR A 436 -22.76 -21.06 10.07
C THR A 436 -21.67 -20.16 10.65
N ILE A 437 -21.40 -19.05 10.00
CA ILE A 437 -20.55 -17.98 10.54
C ILE A 437 -21.42 -16.73 10.69
N THR A 438 -21.39 -16.10 11.87
CA THR A 438 -22.09 -14.85 12.12
C THR A 438 -21.08 -13.78 12.49
N TYR A 439 -21.00 -12.72 11.71
CA TYR A 439 -20.25 -11.52 12.05
C TYR A 439 -21.12 -10.58 12.87
N VAL A 440 -20.59 -10.14 14.01
CA VAL A 440 -21.27 -9.16 14.89
C VAL A 440 -20.33 -8.00 15.19
N LYS A 441 -20.90 -6.80 15.38
CA LYS A 441 -20.12 -5.64 15.76
C LYS A 441 -19.49 -5.82 17.15
N LEU A 442 -18.21 -5.52 17.27
CA LEU A 442 -17.52 -5.38 18.55
C LEU A 442 -17.47 -3.92 18.98
N VAL A 443 -17.43 -3.73 20.30
CA VAL A 443 -17.15 -2.46 20.94
C VAL A 443 -15.93 -2.69 21.84
N ASP A 444 -14.87 -1.96 21.62
CA ASP A 444 -13.56 -2.20 22.25
C ASP A 444 -13.63 -2.32 23.78
N GLU A 445 -14.44 -1.48 24.42
CA GLU A 445 -14.57 -1.47 25.88
C GLU A 445 -15.29 -2.71 26.44
N THR A 446 -16.07 -3.40 25.61
CA THR A 446 -16.92 -4.53 26.05
C THR A 446 -16.59 -5.86 25.38
N GLN A 447 -15.67 -5.89 24.42
CA GLN A 447 -15.39 -7.09 23.63
C GLN A 447 -14.96 -8.31 24.48
N MET A 448 -14.15 -8.10 25.50
CA MET A 448 -13.72 -9.16 26.41
C MET A 448 -14.90 -9.72 27.22
N ASP A 449 -15.80 -8.86 27.66
CA ASP A 449 -17.04 -9.25 28.34
C ASP A 449 -17.98 -10.04 27.42
N MET A 450 -18.12 -9.61 26.16
CA MET A 450 -18.93 -10.33 25.16
C MET A 450 -18.37 -11.72 24.91
N PHE A 451 -17.05 -11.85 24.82
CA PHE A 451 -16.36 -13.12 24.63
C PHE A 451 -16.58 -14.07 25.83
N GLN A 452 -16.33 -13.60 27.04
CA GLN A 452 -16.51 -14.40 28.26
C GLN A 452 -17.95 -14.83 28.50
N LYS A 453 -18.94 -14.04 28.04
CA LYS A 453 -20.36 -14.37 28.06
C LYS A 453 -20.83 -15.29 26.92
N GLY A 454 -19.92 -15.67 26.00
CA GLY A 454 -20.23 -16.48 24.83
C GLY A 454 -21.10 -15.80 23.78
N GLN A 455 -21.09 -14.46 23.76
CA GLN A 455 -21.76 -13.67 22.73
C GLN A 455 -20.94 -13.57 21.44
N VAL A 456 -19.63 -13.78 21.52
CA VAL A 456 -18.72 -13.99 20.39
C VAL A 456 -17.80 -15.18 20.69
N ASP A 457 -17.42 -15.91 19.66
CA ASP A 457 -16.51 -17.04 19.72
C ASP A 457 -15.07 -16.68 19.33
N ILE A 458 -14.91 -15.62 18.55
CA ILE A 458 -13.60 -15.12 18.09
C ILE A 458 -13.59 -13.60 18.23
N ILE A 459 -12.53 -13.08 18.85
CA ILE A 459 -12.12 -11.69 18.76
C ILE A 459 -10.83 -11.68 17.92
N ALA A 460 -10.92 -11.14 16.71
CA ALA A 460 -9.81 -11.12 15.79
C ALA A 460 -9.00 -9.82 15.88
N GLN A 461 -7.69 -9.93 15.62
CA GLN A 461 -6.77 -8.79 15.42
C GLN A 461 -6.69 -7.82 16.61
N ILE A 462 -6.61 -8.36 17.82
CA ILE A 462 -6.33 -7.57 19.02
C ILE A 462 -4.93 -6.94 18.88
N THR A 463 -4.81 -5.62 19.03
CA THR A 463 -3.57 -4.85 18.83
C THR A 463 -3.11 -4.08 20.05
N GLY A 464 -4.04 -3.67 20.91
CA GLY A 464 -3.75 -2.88 22.11
C GLY A 464 -3.04 -3.71 23.17
N GLY A 465 -1.93 -3.17 23.73
CA GLY A 465 -1.11 -3.90 24.70
C GLY A 465 -1.87 -4.40 25.92
N ASP A 466 -2.78 -3.60 26.47
CA ASP A 466 -3.57 -4.00 27.64
C ASP A 466 -4.65 -5.05 27.30
N GLN A 467 -5.27 -4.93 26.14
CA GLN A 467 -6.23 -5.92 25.63
C GLN A 467 -5.54 -7.26 25.34
N THR A 468 -4.35 -7.21 24.71
CA THR A 468 -3.52 -8.41 24.47
C THR A 468 -3.14 -9.10 25.77
N LYS A 469 -2.68 -8.36 26.78
CA LYS A 469 -2.38 -8.92 28.11
C LYS A 469 -3.61 -9.55 28.77
N ALA A 470 -4.76 -8.91 28.66
CA ALA A 470 -6.03 -9.43 29.20
C ALA A 470 -6.44 -10.73 28.48
N ALA A 471 -6.31 -10.79 27.15
CA ALA A 471 -6.59 -11.98 26.36
C ALA A 471 -5.68 -13.15 26.72
N LEU A 472 -4.36 -12.93 26.77
CA LEU A 472 -3.38 -13.95 27.12
C LEU A 472 -3.61 -14.47 28.55
N LYS A 473 -3.85 -13.59 29.51
CA LYS A 473 -4.20 -13.96 30.88
C LYS A 473 -5.45 -14.85 30.94
N LEU A 474 -6.48 -14.51 30.14
CA LEU A 474 -7.70 -15.29 30.09
C LEU A 474 -7.47 -16.72 29.58
N VAL A 475 -6.61 -16.87 28.55
CA VAL A 475 -6.19 -18.18 28.01
C VAL A 475 -5.39 -18.96 29.04
N ASP A 476 -4.40 -18.33 29.70
CA ASP A 476 -3.55 -18.98 30.72
C ASP A 476 -4.38 -19.50 31.92
N GLU A 477 -5.41 -18.73 32.34
CA GLU A 477 -6.26 -19.09 33.45
C GLU A 477 -7.34 -20.14 33.08
N ASN A 478 -7.68 -20.28 31.79
CA ASN A 478 -8.76 -21.16 31.32
C ASN A 478 -8.41 -21.86 29.99
N PRO A 479 -7.30 -22.61 29.89
CA PRO A 479 -6.82 -23.19 28.63
C PRO A 479 -7.77 -24.26 28.03
N GLU A 480 -8.66 -24.80 28.85
CA GLU A 480 -9.69 -25.75 28.37
C GLU A 480 -10.87 -25.05 27.66
N LYS A 481 -11.04 -23.75 27.86
CA LYS A 481 -12.18 -22.97 27.30
C LYS A 481 -11.74 -22.03 26.18
N TYR A 482 -10.52 -21.51 26.27
CA TYR A 482 -10.04 -20.46 25.40
C TYR A 482 -8.69 -20.81 24.80
N ALA A 483 -8.42 -20.28 23.63
CA ALA A 483 -7.14 -20.43 22.93
C ALA A 483 -6.84 -19.12 22.21
N GLU A 484 -5.62 -18.99 21.75
CA GLU A 484 -5.15 -17.86 20.96
C GLU A 484 -4.29 -18.33 19.79
N THR A 485 -4.18 -17.52 18.78
CA THR A 485 -3.16 -17.56 17.75
C THR A 485 -2.68 -16.14 17.48
N HIS A 486 -1.42 -15.98 17.09
CA HIS A 486 -0.87 -14.65 16.83
C HIS A 486 0.17 -14.69 15.73
N TYR A 487 0.42 -13.52 15.14
CA TYR A 487 1.40 -13.35 14.07
C TYR A 487 1.90 -11.92 14.00
N ASP A 488 3.09 -11.73 13.45
CA ASP A 488 3.59 -10.40 13.11
C ASP A 488 2.70 -9.81 12.01
N ARG A 489 2.11 -8.65 12.27
CA ARG A 489 1.31 -7.96 11.26
C ARG A 489 2.20 -7.62 10.06
N ALA A 490 1.77 -7.97 8.85
CA ALA A 490 2.41 -7.49 7.63
C ALA A 490 2.07 -6.01 7.42
N GLY A 491 2.77 -5.14 8.16
CA GLY A 491 2.53 -3.70 8.13
C GLY A 491 3.12 -3.00 9.35
N TYR A 492 2.92 -1.68 9.41
CA TYR A 492 3.39 -0.83 10.51
C TYR A 492 2.53 0.42 10.66
N GLY A 493 2.55 1.00 11.86
CA GLY A 493 2.04 2.34 12.09
C GLY A 493 3.10 3.37 11.78
N LYS A 494 2.73 4.49 11.17
CA LYS A 494 3.65 5.46 10.62
C LYS A 494 3.22 6.91 10.80
N LEU A 495 4.20 7.79 10.63
CA LEU A 495 4.00 9.20 10.33
C LEU A 495 4.45 9.42 8.88
N GLY A 496 3.50 9.62 7.97
CA GLY A 496 3.76 9.88 6.55
C GLY A 496 4.00 11.36 6.30
N PHE A 497 4.88 11.68 5.35
CA PHE A 497 5.22 13.06 4.99
C PHE A 497 4.74 13.42 3.58
N ARG A 498 4.30 14.66 3.42
CA ARG A 498 4.25 15.29 2.10
C ARG A 498 5.66 15.79 1.76
N CYS A 499 6.29 15.10 0.81
CA CYS A 499 7.66 15.39 0.39
C CYS A 499 7.77 16.55 -0.62
N ASP A 500 6.67 17.16 -1.01
CA ASP A 500 6.57 18.27 -1.98
C ASP A 500 6.18 19.61 -1.37
N PHE A 501 5.86 19.65 -0.08
CA PHE A 501 5.24 20.81 0.52
C PHE A 501 5.92 21.24 1.81
N GLY A 502 6.33 22.50 1.84
CA GLY A 502 6.96 23.12 3.01
C GLY A 502 8.28 22.42 3.41
N PRO A 503 8.66 22.50 4.68
CA PRO A 503 9.95 21.99 5.13
C PRO A 503 10.10 20.46 4.98
N THR A 504 9.01 19.70 5.00
CA THR A 504 9.07 18.24 4.80
C THR A 504 9.39 17.83 3.37
N GLY A 505 9.39 18.74 2.42
CA GLY A 505 9.99 18.55 1.10
C GLY A 505 11.50 18.27 1.13
N MET A 506 12.16 18.55 2.26
CA MET A 506 13.61 18.38 2.41
C MET A 506 13.94 17.16 3.26
N THR A 507 14.82 16.30 2.75
CA THR A 507 15.23 15.05 3.40
C THR A 507 15.77 15.26 4.80
N GLU A 508 16.61 16.27 5.00
CA GLU A 508 17.20 16.59 6.31
C GLU A 508 16.16 16.97 7.37
N VAL A 509 15.02 17.54 6.96
CA VAL A 509 13.91 17.84 7.89
C VAL A 509 13.21 16.57 8.33
N ARG A 510 12.96 15.66 7.40
CA ARG A 510 12.37 14.36 7.73
C ARG A 510 13.31 13.53 8.61
N GLN A 511 14.62 13.54 8.31
CA GLN A 511 15.65 12.94 9.17
C GLN A 511 15.71 13.61 10.55
N ALA A 512 15.56 14.92 10.65
CA ALA A 512 15.51 15.60 11.95
C ALA A 512 14.26 15.22 12.75
N ILE A 513 13.12 15.10 12.10
CA ILE A 513 11.86 14.72 12.78
C ILE A 513 11.98 13.32 13.39
N ILE A 514 12.49 12.32 12.65
CA ILE A 514 12.61 10.95 13.18
C ILE A 514 13.53 10.89 14.40
N TYR A 515 14.55 11.73 14.49
CA TYR A 515 15.41 11.84 15.69
C TYR A 515 14.69 12.44 16.91
N THR A 516 13.52 13.06 16.75
CA THR A 516 12.75 13.60 17.88
C THR A 516 11.81 12.58 18.52
N ILE A 517 11.69 11.38 17.98
CA ILE A 517 10.77 10.35 18.45
C ILE A 517 11.58 9.18 19.05
N ASN A 518 11.36 8.88 20.32
CA ASN A 518 11.89 7.66 20.95
C ASN A 518 11.05 6.46 20.50
N ARG A 519 11.31 5.95 19.29
CA ARG A 519 10.51 4.88 18.66
C ARG A 519 10.48 3.57 19.45
N PRO A 520 11.58 3.10 20.07
CA PRO A 520 11.51 1.92 20.93
C PRO A 520 10.54 2.07 22.10
N GLU A 521 10.57 3.21 22.80
CA GLU A 521 9.64 3.51 23.88
C GLU A 521 8.20 3.69 23.36
N PHE A 522 8.05 4.33 22.21
CA PHE A 522 6.77 4.51 21.53
C PHE A 522 6.12 3.15 21.20
N ALA A 523 6.88 2.26 20.54
CA ALA A 523 6.41 0.92 20.20
C ALA A 523 6.08 0.11 21.46
N GLN A 524 6.96 0.12 22.47
CA GLN A 524 6.72 -0.56 23.74
C GLN A 524 5.45 -0.11 24.44
N THR A 525 5.20 1.21 24.46
CA THR A 525 4.03 1.80 25.13
C THR A 525 2.75 1.43 24.38
N PHE A 526 2.73 1.54 23.04
CA PHE A 526 1.56 1.26 22.25
C PHE A 526 1.22 -0.23 22.22
N THR A 527 2.21 -1.08 21.96
CA THR A 527 1.99 -2.52 21.76
C THR A 527 2.04 -3.33 23.07
N GLY A 528 2.38 -2.69 24.20
CA GLY A 528 2.55 -3.38 25.48
C GLY A 528 3.72 -4.39 25.51
N GLY A 529 4.65 -4.28 24.56
CA GLY A 529 5.78 -5.18 24.35
C GLY A 529 5.57 -6.23 23.24
N TYR A 530 4.41 -6.24 22.60
CA TYR A 530 4.07 -7.15 21.49
C TYR A 530 4.26 -6.45 20.13
N GLY A 531 5.44 -5.91 19.92
CA GLY A 531 5.81 -5.24 18.69
C GLY A 531 7.28 -4.87 18.63
N ALA A 532 7.68 -4.37 17.48
CA ALA A 532 9.06 -4.00 17.18
C ALA A 532 9.10 -2.65 16.43
N VAL A 533 10.29 -2.04 16.40
CA VAL A 533 10.58 -0.94 15.47
C VAL A 533 11.12 -1.53 14.17
N VAL A 534 10.62 -1.04 13.05
CA VAL A 534 11.18 -1.29 11.73
C VAL A 534 11.80 0.00 11.16
N HIS A 535 12.69 -0.14 10.21
CA HIS A 535 13.48 0.98 9.69
C HIS A 535 13.28 1.22 8.20
N GLY A 536 12.22 0.64 7.66
CA GLY A 536 11.83 0.72 6.26
C GLY A 536 10.41 0.17 6.06
N PRO A 537 9.92 0.15 4.82
CA PRO A 537 8.59 -0.35 4.48
C PRO A 537 8.56 -1.89 4.45
N TYR A 538 8.79 -2.50 5.59
CA TYR A 538 8.75 -3.95 5.80
C TYR A 538 8.25 -4.29 7.23
N TYR A 539 7.91 -5.54 7.45
CA TYR A 539 7.62 -6.06 8.78
C TYR A 539 8.70 -7.09 9.20
N PRO A 540 8.88 -7.37 10.49
CA PRO A 540 10.00 -8.20 10.96
C PRO A 540 10.08 -9.61 10.37
N GLY A 541 8.95 -10.17 9.95
CA GLY A 541 8.86 -11.50 9.35
C GLY A 541 8.95 -11.52 7.82
N SER A 542 9.18 -10.38 7.13
CA SER A 542 9.24 -10.38 5.67
C SER A 542 10.44 -11.17 5.14
N ALA A 543 10.24 -11.95 4.08
CA ALA A 543 11.25 -12.85 3.53
C ALA A 543 12.52 -12.11 3.09
N ALA A 544 12.36 -10.98 2.41
CA ALA A 544 13.48 -10.17 1.95
C ALA A 544 14.28 -9.56 3.10
N TYR A 545 13.60 -9.08 4.16
CA TYR A 545 14.29 -8.62 5.38
C TYR A 545 15.06 -9.74 6.06
N LEU A 546 14.43 -10.90 6.25
CA LEU A 546 15.10 -12.06 6.89
C LEU A 546 16.33 -12.52 6.09
N ALA A 547 16.28 -12.42 4.76
CA ALA A 547 17.40 -12.77 3.88
C ALA A 547 18.55 -11.74 3.94
N THR A 548 18.27 -10.47 4.26
CA THR A 548 19.25 -9.37 4.12
C THR A 548 19.62 -8.69 5.44
N LYS A 549 18.93 -8.98 6.54
CA LYS A 549 19.06 -8.30 7.85
C LYS A 549 20.50 -8.21 8.40
N ASP A 550 21.35 -9.16 8.07
CA ASP A 550 22.74 -9.21 8.55
C ASP A 550 23.71 -8.42 7.64
N THR A 551 23.25 -7.95 6.48
CA THR A 551 24.05 -7.25 5.48
C THR A 551 23.52 -5.86 5.11
N ILE A 552 22.29 -5.55 5.49
CA ILE A 552 21.67 -4.27 5.21
C ILE A 552 22.31 -3.14 6.03
N ASN A 553 22.65 -2.04 5.37
CA ASN A 553 23.24 -0.86 6.02
C ASN A 553 22.19 0.25 6.14
N ILE A 554 21.54 0.33 7.30
CA ILE A 554 20.48 1.30 7.61
C ILE A 554 20.77 2.10 8.87
N ASN A 555 20.39 3.38 8.84
CA ASN A 555 20.46 4.22 10.03
C ASN A 555 19.29 3.88 10.98
N GLN A 556 19.63 3.61 12.24
CA GLN A 556 18.64 3.31 13.29
C GLN A 556 17.87 4.55 13.75
N TYR A 557 18.35 5.77 13.46
CA TYR A 557 17.74 7.03 13.90
C TYR A 557 17.35 7.01 15.38
N ASN A 558 18.32 6.71 16.24
CA ASN A 558 18.10 6.72 17.68
C ASN A 558 17.74 8.12 18.18
N TYR A 559 16.79 8.23 19.11
CA TYR A 559 16.36 9.49 19.68
C TYR A 559 17.55 10.38 20.11
N SER A 560 17.69 11.55 19.50
CA SER A 560 18.84 12.45 19.72
C SER A 560 18.57 13.86 19.18
N SER A 561 18.40 14.82 20.06
CA SER A 561 18.32 16.23 19.68
C SER A 561 19.61 16.74 19.01
N ASP A 562 20.76 16.25 19.45
CA ASP A 562 22.06 16.67 18.88
C ASP A 562 22.20 16.20 17.43
N SER A 563 21.77 14.96 17.12
CA SER A 563 21.78 14.46 15.76
C SER A 563 20.81 15.21 14.85
N ALA A 564 19.62 15.54 15.37
CA ALA A 564 18.64 16.37 14.65
C ALA A 564 19.21 17.76 14.33
N ILE A 565 19.87 18.40 15.30
CA ILE A 565 20.51 19.71 15.11
C ILE A 565 21.63 19.61 14.07
N ALA A 566 22.49 18.59 14.18
CA ALA A 566 23.62 18.41 13.26
C ALA A 566 23.16 18.28 11.80
N VAL A 567 22.14 17.45 11.55
CA VAL A 567 21.56 17.26 10.22
C VAL A 567 20.98 18.59 9.68
N LEU A 568 20.22 19.30 10.49
CA LEU A 568 19.61 20.57 10.11
C LEU A 568 20.67 21.65 9.82
N GLU A 569 21.68 21.77 10.66
CA GLU A 569 22.74 22.78 10.49
C GLU A 569 23.60 22.52 9.27
N ALA A 570 23.98 21.25 9.04
CA ALA A 570 24.72 20.83 7.84
C ALA A 570 23.96 21.16 6.56
N ALA A 571 22.63 21.09 6.58
CA ALA A 571 21.77 21.40 5.45
C ALA A 571 21.36 22.89 5.35
N GLY A 572 21.87 23.76 6.19
CA GLY A 572 21.65 25.22 6.10
C GLY A 572 20.43 25.76 6.82
N TRP A 573 19.82 25.00 7.75
CA TRP A 573 18.78 25.49 8.65
C TRP A 573 19.40 26.28 9.81
N ILE A 574 20.06 27.38 9.47
CA ILE A 574 20.91 28.16 10.39
C ILE A 574 20.48 29.62 10.58
N TYR A 575 19.36 30.01 9.98
CA TYR A 575 18.86 31.38 10.04
C TYR A 575 17.67 31.51 10.99
N ASN A 576 17.33 32.74 11.34
CA ASN A 576 16.07 33.11 12.01
C ASN A 576 15.14 33.89 11.05
N ALA A 577 13.98 34.29 11.51
CA ALA A 577 12.97 35.02 10.72
C ALA A 577 13.46 36.36 10.13
N SER A 578 14.61 36.88 10.57
CA SER A 578 15.22 38.11 10.06
C SER A 578 16.41 37.84 9.12
N GLY A 579 16.63 36.58 8.70
CA GLY A 579 17.76 36.19 7.87
C GLY A 579 19.13 36.23 8.58
N LYS A 580 19.13 36.40 9.92
CA LYS A 580 20.34 36.38 10.74
C LYS A 580 20.58 34.94 11.25
N LYS A 581 21.81 34.70 11.74
CA LYS A 581 22.15 33.40 12.34
C LYS A 581 21.21 33.07 13.49
N PHE A 582 20.65 31.86 13.49
CA PHE A 582 19.77 31.32 14.53
C PHE A 582 20.50 31.30 15.89
N ASN A 583 19.79 31.74 16.93
CA ASN A 583 20.28 31.72 18.30
C ASN A 583 19.25 30.98 19.19
N PRO A 584 19.56 29.76 19.67
CA PRO A 584 18.60 28.95 20.42
C PRO A 584 18.15 29.57 21.77
N LYS A 585 18.81 30.64 22.23
CA LYS A 585 18.41 31.40 23.46
C LYS A 585 17.42 32.52 23.18
N LYS A 586 17.18 32.86 21.91
CA LYS A 586 16.39 34.05 21.51
C LYS A 586 15.36 33.73 20.43
N ASP A 587 15.66 32.74 19.59
CA ASP A 587 14.86 32.40 18.43
C ASP A 587 14.16 31.05 18.66
N ASP A 588 12.87 30.97 18.40
CA ASP A 588 12.07 29.76 18.60
C ASP A 588 12.17 28.78 17.45
N VAL A 589 12.35 29.28 16.21
CA VAL A 589 12.27 28.50 14.97
C VAL A 589 13.42 28.83 14.03
N ARG A 590 14.02 27.77 13.49
CA ARG A 590 15.03 27.86 12.44
C ARG A 590 14.41 28.21 11.10
N TYR A 591 15.19 28.86 10.25
CA TYR A 591 14.87 29.15 8.87
C TYR A 591 15.99 28.66 7.96
N LYS A 592 15.64 28.26 6.76
CA LYS A 592 16.58 27.94 5.67
C LYS A 592 16.42 28.93 4.54
N LYS A 593 17.53 29.44 4.03
CA LYS A 593 17.55 30.25 2.81
C LYS A 593 17.34 29.35 1.61
N LEU A 594 16.35 29.67 0.77
CA LEU A 594 15.91 28.89 -0.38
C LEU A 594 16.59 29.36 -1.68
N SER A 595 17.90 29.51 -1.67
CA SER A 595 18.65 29.81 -2.90
C SER A 595 18.99 28.51 -3.62
N GLY A 596 18.77 28.48 -4.92
CA GLY A 596 19.09 27.32 -5.76
C GLY A 596 17.99 26.26 -5.88
N TYR A 597 16.79 26.55 -5.34
CA TYR A 597 15.61 25.68 -5.46
C TYR A 597 14.62 26.25 -6.48
N GLU A 598 14.06 25.40 -7.32
CA GLU A 598 12.88 25.75 -8.12
C GLU A 598 11.67 25.66 -7.18
N LEU A 599 11.12 26.82 -6.83
CA LEU A 599 10.07 26.92 -5.82
C LEU A 599 8.70 26.99 -6.48
N SER A 600 7.80 26.09 -6.07
CA SER A 600 6.39 26.23 -6.35
C SER A 600 5.78 27.43 -5.62
N GLU A 601 4.67 27.96 -6.13
CA GLU A 601 3.93 29.04 -5.48
C GLU A 601 3.49 28.64 -4.05
N ASP A 602 3.09 27.39 -3.86
CA ASP A 602 2.69 26.85 -2.57
C ASP A 602 3.82 26.89 -1.55
N ASN A 603 5.04 26.54 -1.96
CA ASN A 603 6.22 26.58 -1.09
C ASN A 603 6.66 28.02 -0.77
N LEU A 604 6.54 28.95 -1.74
CA LEU A 604 6.77 30.37 -1.49
C LEU A 604 5.77 30.96 -0.49
N ASN A 605 4.56 30.47 -0.49
CA ASN A 605 3.48 30.88 0.41
C ASN A 605 3.33 29.98 1.64
N PHE A 606 4.28 29.07 1.90
CA PHE A 606 4.22 28.16 3.03
C PHE A 606 4.08 28.90 4.37
N LYS A 607 3.20 28.38 5.21
CA LYS A 607 2.94 28.88 6.57
C LYS A 607 2.48 27.77 7.51
N SER A 608 2.73 27.94 8.80
CA SER A 608 2.08 27.12 9.82
C SER A 608 0.56 27.34 9.82
N VAL A 609 -0.21 26.30 10.17
CA VAL A 609 -1.69 26.36 10.17
C VAL A 609 -2.22 27.52 11.03
N ASP A 610 -1.58 27.82 12.12
CA ASP A 610 -1.91 28.94 13.01
C ASP A 610 -1.39 30.32 12.53
N ASN A 611 -0.76 30.37 11.35
CA ASN A 611 -0.13 31.55 10.75
C ASN A 611 1.00 32.21 11.56
N LYS A 612 1.53 31.54 12.58
CA LYS A 612 2.59 32.07 13.44
C LYS A 612 3.94 32.17 12.69
N TYR A 613 4.26 31.18 11.89
CA TYR A 613 5.49 31.11 11.08
C TYR A 613 5.15 30.95 9.59
N LYS A 614 5.86 31.69 8.76
CA LYS A 614 5.68 31.66 7.30
C LYS A 614 6.98 31.91 6.58
N THR A 615 7.06 31.50 5.31
CA THR A 615 8.13 31.88 4.39
C THR A 615 8.19 33.39 4.29
N VAL A 616 9.37 33.96 4.42
CA VAL A 616 9.62 35.40 4.35
C VAL A 616 10.62 35.72 3.26
N LYS A 617 10.50 36.90 2.65
CA LYS A 617 11.44 37.42 1.66
C LYS A 617 12.26 38.53 2.28
N ILE A 618 13.60 38.39 2.24
CA ILE A 618 14.54 39.35 2.80
C ILE A 618 15.64 39.58 1.78
N ASP A 619 15.84 40.83 1.40
CA ASP A 619 16.87 41.26 0.40
C ASP A 619 16.82 40.40 -0.90
N GLY A 620 15.60 40.11 -1.37
CA GLY A 620 15.37 39.32 -2.58
C GLY A 620 15.40 37.80 -2.42
N ALA A 621 15.88 37.27 -1.30
CA ALA A 621 15.94 35.84 -1.02
C ALA A 621 14.77 35.39 -0.15
N TYR A 622 14.31 34.16 -0.37
CA TYR A 622 13.27 33.52 0.44
C TYR A 622 13.88 32.69 1.58
N TYR A 623 13.23 32.74 2.74
CA TYR A 623 13.60 31.97 3.93
C TYR A 623 12.37 31.21 4.42
N MET A 624 12.44 29.89 4.46
CA MET A 624 11.37 29.01 4.92
C MET A 624 11.54 28.67 6.40
N PRO A 625 10.49 28.74 7.23
CA PRO A 625 10.55 28.32 8.62
C PRO A 625 10.56 26.80 8.77
N LEU A 626 11.25 26.29 9.76
CA LEU A 626 11.15 24.90 10.21
C LEU A 626 9.85 24.70 11.02
N ALA A 627 8.74 24.77 10.33
CA ALA A 627 7.39 24.60 10.90
C ALA A 627 6.67 23.46 10.21
N VAL A 628 6.14 22.51 10.98
CA VAL A 628 5.50 21.30 10.49
C VAL A 628 4.03 21.29 10.85
N ASN A 629 3.16 21.20 9.86
CA ASN A 629 1.71 21.07 10.05
C ASN A 629 1.36 19.57 10.11
N TRP A 630 1.21 19.04 11.31
CA TRP A 630 0.86 17.65 11.55
C TRP A 630 -0.65 17.49 11.76
N TYR A 631 -1.24 16.52 11.05
CA TYR A 631 -2.63 16.12 11.20
C TYR A 631 -2.69 14.73 11.84
N GLY A 632 -3.58 14.56 12.82
CA GLY A 632 -3.78 13.30 13.53
C GLY A 632 -5.26 12.98 13.70
N THR A 633 -5.62 11.72 13.46
CA THR A 633 -6.99 11.24 13.69
C THR A 633 -7.29 11.13 15.18
N GLN A 634 -8.54 11.37 15.58
CA GLN A 634 -9.02 11.26 16.95
C GLN A 634 -10.41 10.59 17.00
N PRO A 635 -10.67 9.71 17.98
CA PRO A 635 -9.73 9.20 19.01
C PRO A 635 -8.71 8.20 18.43
N ASN A 636 -7.43 8.33 18.77
CA ASN A 636 -6.37 7.45 18.28
C ASN A 636 -5.18 7.43 19.28
N PRO A 637 -4.87 6.28 19.92
CA PRO A 637 -3.78 6.17 20.87
C PRO A 637 -2.39 6.53 20.31
N VAL A 638 -2.17 6.32 19.01
CA VAL A 638 -0.92 6.71 18.32
C VAL A 638 -0.81 8.23 18.25
N THR A 639 -1.90 8.91 17.92
CA THR A 639 -1.97 10.38 17.95
C THR A 639 -1.71 10.91 19.36
N ASP A 640 -2.28 10.30 20.40
CA ASP A 640 -2.09 10.70 21.79
C ASP A 640 -0.63 10.59 22.25
N GLN A 641 0.07 9.54 21.81
CA GLN A 641 1.49 9.40 22.10
C GLN A 641 2.34 10.44 21.36
N LEU A 642 2.05 10.74 20.09
CA LEU A 642 2.72 11.82 19.36
C LEU A 642 2.44 13.21 19.98
N LEU A 643 1.20 13.44 20.45
CA LEU A 643 0.88 14.65 21.23
C LEU A 643 1.74 14.73 22.50
N THR A 644 1.92 13.64 23.19
CA THR A 644 2.78 13.56 24.36
C THR A 644 4.24 13.84 24.03
N ALA A 645 4.75 13.28 22.91
CA ALA A 645 6.12 13.48 22.47
C ALA A 645 6.42 14.93 22.06
N TRP A 646 5.48 15.63 21.44
CA TRP A 646 5.72 16.92 20.80
C TRP A 646 5.00 18.09 21.46
N GLN A 647 3.68 17.99 21.72
CA GLN A 647 2.86 19.10 22.23
C GLN A 647 2.96 19.24 23.75
N ASN A 648 2.96 18.12 24.45
CA ASN A 648 3.08 18.11 25.91
C ASN A 648 4.54 18.20 26.39
N ASN A 649 5.49 17.96 25.49
CA ASN A 649 6.93 18.12 25.73
C ASN A 649 7.56 19.01 24.65
N PRO A 650 7.23 20.30 24.59
CA PRO A 650 7.75 21.20 23.57
C PRO A 650 9.27 21.36 23.61
N ALA A 651 9.92 20.95 24.69
CA ALA A 651 11.38 20.98 24.79
C ALA A 651 12.06 20.10 23.72
N ALA A 652 11.42 18.99 23.30
CA ALA A 652 11.97 18.10 22.28
C ALA A 652 12.06 18.78 20.89
N THR A 653 11.09 19.63 20.56
CA THR A 653 11.04 20.34 19.26
C THR A 653 11.68 21.72 19.31
N THR A 654 11.48 22.47 20.41
CA THR A 654 12.12 23.79 20.57
C THR A 654 13.63 23.69 20.74
N ALA A 655 14.15 22.62 21.36
CA ALA A 655 15.59 22.38 21.48
C ALA A 655 16.28 22.34 20.11
N ILE A 656 15.62 21.80 19.09
CA ILE A 656 16.14 21.76 17.70
C ILE A 656 15.72 22.95 16.85
N GLY A 657 14.91 23.87 17.38
CA GLY A 657 14.38 25.04 16.66
C GLY A 657 13.28 24.70 15.68
N MET A 658 12.47 23.67 15.96
CA MET A 658 11.33 23.24 15.14
C MET A 658 10.00 23.56 15.83
N TYR A 659 9.02 23.98 15.04
CA TYR A 659 7.65 24.23 15.47
C TYR A 659 6.70 23.24 14.83
N ILE A 660 5.90 22.54 15.63
CA ILE A 660 4.90 21.59 15.13
C ILE A 660 3.52 22.07 15.56
N THR A 661 2.63 22.25 14.57
CA THR A 661 1.19 22.46 14.84
C THR A 661 0.47 21.12 14.76
N TYR A 662 -0.56 20.96 15.58
CA TYR A 662 -1.45 19.82 15.54
C TYR A 662 -2.84 20.21 15.05
N THR A 663 -3.39 19.44 14.12
CA THR A 663 -4.77 19.55 13.64
C THR A 663 -5.47 18.20 13.82
N SER A 664 -6.56 18.18 14.59
CA SER A 664 -7.43 16.99 14.67
C SER A 664 -8.23 16.82 13.39
N THR A 665 -8.27 15.60 12.87
CA THR A 665 -8.99 15.27 11.63
C THR A 665 -9.66 13.90 11.76
N ASP A 666 -10.58 13.59 10.84
CA ASP A 666 -11.04 12.22 10.60
C ASP A 666 -10.16 11.54 9.54
N PHE A 667 -10.31 10.22 9.41
CA PHE A 667 -9.48 9.43 8.52
C PHE A 667 -9.63 9.86 7.04
N ASN A 668 -10.86 9.97 6.55
CA ASN A 668 -11.10 10.28 5.13
C ASN A 668 -10.57 11.65 4.76
N LYS A 669 -10.91 12.66 5.56
CA LYS A 669 -10.44 14.03 5.31
C LYS A 669 -8.94 14.17 5.48
N GLY A 670 -8.36 13.55 6.51
CA GLY A 670 -6.92 13.67 6.79
C GLY A 670 -6.06 12.90 5.80
N ILE A 671 -6.42 11.66 5.50
CA ILE A 671 -5.63 10.79 4.61
C ILE A 671 -6.01 11.03 3.16
N TYR A 672 -7.25 10.71 2.74
CA TYR A 672 -7.61 10.85 1.33
C TYR A 672 -7.75 12.33 0.90
N GLY A 673 -8.36 13.18 1.72
CA GLY A 673 -8.51 14.59 1.41
C GLY A 673 -7.19 15.34 1.38
N GLU A 674 -6.57 15.55 2.54
CA GLU A 674 -5.41 16.45 2.65
C GLU A 674 -4.09 15.78 2.24
N PHE A 675 -3.84 14.54 2.66
CA PHE A 675 -2.59 13.85 2.35
C PHE A 675 -2.56 13.34 0.90
N CYS A 676 -3.60 12.65 0.42
CA CYS A 676 -3.73 12.22 -0.98
C CYS A 676 -4.21 13.32 -1.94
N ARG A 677 -4.62 14.48 -1.43
CA ARG A 677 -5.16 15.60 -2.22
C ARG A 677 -6.38 15.24 -3.08
N SER A 678 -7.21 14.32 -2.59
CA SER A 678 -8.45 13.93 -3.25
C SER A 678 -9.52 15.03 -3.11
N LYS A 679 -9.95 15.59 -4.22
CA LYS A 679 -11.04 16.57 -4.25
C LYS A 679 -12.37 15.96 -3.84
N GLU A 680 -12.59 14.68 -4.11
CA GLU A 680 -13.80 13.95 -3.71
C GLU A 680 -13.90 13.81 -2.19
N ASP A 681 -12.76 13.73 -1.49
CA ASP A 681 -12.67 13.61 -0.05
C ASP A 681 -12.47 14.96 0.65
N GLY A 682 -12.64 16.06 -0.08
CA GLY A 682 -12.73 17.42 0.47
C GLY A 682 -11.46 18.25 0.40
N TYR A 683 -10.48 17.87 -0.43
CA TYR A 683 -9.32 18.71 -0.69
C TYR A 683 -9.73 19.98 -1.47
N ASP A 684 -9.41 21.14 -0.91
CA ASP A 684 -9.81 22.43 -1.51
C ASP A 684 -8.84 22.99 -2.58
N GLY A 685 -7.81 22.23 -2.90
CA GLY A 685 -6.78 22.64 -3.86
C GLY A 685 -5.61 23.40 -3.27
N THR A 686 -5.59 23.63 -1.94
CA THR A 686 -4.50 24.36 -1.26
C THR A 686 -3.77 23.42 -0.31
N PRO A 687 -2.47 23.13 -0.53
CA PRO A 687 -1.70 22.30 0.39
C PRO A 687 -1.58 22.92 1.79
N LYS A 688 -1.82 22.13 2.83
CA LYS A 688 -1.75 22.58 4.22
C LYS A 688 -0.97 21.60 5.09
N LEU A 689 -1.08 20.31 4.82
CA LEU A 689 -0.53 19.22 5.60
C LEU A 689 0.93 18.95 5.23
N ASN A 690 1.79 18.81 6.22
CA ASN A 690 3.17 18.30 6.06
C ASN A 690 3.29 16.83 6.50
N ALA A 691 2.58 16.44 7.56
CA ALA A 691 2.66 15.11 8.12
C ALA A 691 1.31 14.61 8.62
N VAL A 692 1.08 13.30 8.52
CA VAL A 692 -0.11 12.64 9.06
C VAL A 692 0.26 11.25 9.60
N ASN A 693 -0.32 10.86 10.75
CA ASN A 693 -0.11 9.52 11.28
C ASN A 693 -1.26 8.58 10.93
N PHE A 694 -0.91 7.41 10.45
CA PHE A 694 -1.84 6.31 10.13
C PHE A 694 -1.09 4.97 10.10
N ALA A 695 -1.82 3.89 9.87
CA ALA A 695 -1.23 2.57 9.73
C ALA A 695 -1.37 2.08 8.28
N THR A 696 -0.39 1.35 7.82
CA THR A 696 -0.41 0.66 6.54
C THR A 696 -0.33 -0.84 6.74
N GLY A 697 -0.84 -1.61 5.77
CA GLY A 697 -0.69 -3.06 5.70
C GLY A 697 -0.16 -3.43 4.32
N PHE A 698 0.58 -4.53 4.24
CA PHE A 698 0.95 -5.14 2.97
C PHE A 698 -0.12 -6.15 2.59
N ASN A 699 -0.69 -6.00 1.40
CA ASN A 699 -1.86 -6.78 0.99
C ASN A 699 -1.52 -8.21 0.56
N SER A 700 -0.25 -8.51 0.34
CA SER A 700 0.19 -9.84 -0.07
C SER A 700 1.72 -9.98 0.03
N ALA A 701 2.22 -11.23 -0.10
CA ALA A 701 3.65 -11.49 -0.21
C ALA A 701 4.32 -10.83 -1.43
N VAL A 702 3.53 -10.45 -2.44
CA VAL A 702 3.99 -9.76 -3.66
C VAL A 702 4.43 -8.34 -3.37
N TYR A 703 3.83 -7.70 -2.36
CA TYR A 703 4.08 -6.32 -2.02
C TYR A 703 4.73 -6.24 -0.64
N ASP A 704 6.03 -6.51 -0.57
CA ASP A 704 6.86 -6.22 0.61
C ASP A 704 7.02 -4.70 0.83
N PHE A 705 6.55 -3.89 -0.11
CA PHE A 705 6.54 -2.43 -0.04
C PHE A 705 5.18 -1.90 -0.48
N SER A 706 4.73 -0.83 0.13
CA SER A 706 3.46 -0.20 -0.18
C SER A 706 3.66 0.89 -1.23
N PHE A 707 3.42 0.60 -2.50
CA PHE A 707 3.37 1.64 -3.53
C PHE A 707 2.14 2.54 -3.41
N ASN A 708 1.03 2.02 -2.90
CA ASN A 708 -0.25 2.75 -2.86
C ASN A 708 -0.18 4.10 -2.12
N TRP A 709 0.89 4.32 -1.32
CA TRP A 709 1.08 5.51 -0.53
C TRP A 709 2.51 6.05 -0.63
N THR A 710 3.30 5.48 -1.55
CA THR A 710 4.70 5.86 -1.69
C THR A 710 4.78 7.18 -2.43
N ILE A 711 5.24 8.18 -1.74
CA ILE A 711 5.75 9.40 -2.33
C ILE A 711 7.21 9.11 -2.65
N ASP A 712 7.61 9.24 -3.91
CA ASP A 712 9.03 9.14 -4.23
C ASP A 712 9.76 10.40 -3.79
N PRO A 713 10.52 10.35 -2.69
CA PRO A 713 11.16 11.54 -2.15
C PRO A 713 12.33 12.01 -2.98
N ASP A 714 12.89 11.18 -3.87
CA ASP A 714 13.96 11.60 -4.77
C ASP A 714 13.46 12.61 -5.80
N MET A 715 12.19 12.52 -6.19
CA MET A 715 11.57 13.48 -7.11
C MET A 715 11.33 14.85 -6.50
N TYR A 716 11.40 14.97 -5.17
CA TYR A 716 10.93 16.15 -4.45
C TYR A 716 12.01 16.86 -3.65
N ASP A 717 13.25 16.47 -3.83
CA ASP A 717 14.42 17.03 -3.17
C ASP A 717 14.53 18.56 -3.30
N ASN A 718 14.00 19.11 -4.39
CA ASN A 718 14.06 20.53 -4.73
C ASN A 718 12.69 21.19 -4.89
N TYR A 719 11.68 20.74 -4.15
CA TYR A 719 10.32 21.30 -4.23
C TYR A 719 9.62 21.11 -5.57
N SER A 720 10.01 20.12 -6.36
CA SER A 720 9.24 19.77 -7.55
C SER A 720 7.86 19.25 -7.17
N THR A 721 6.94 19.22 -8.14
CA THR A 721 5.55 18.83 -7.90
C THR A 721 5.45 17.41 -7.39
N ALA A 722 4.95 17.22 -6.17
CA ALA A 722 4.70 15.92 -5.62
C ALA A 722 3.28 15.47 -5.87
N TYR A 723 3.14 14.18 -6.05
CA TYR A 723 1.89 13.47 -5.97
C TYR A 723 2.12 12.11 -5.30
N ILE A 724 1.09 11.57 -4.73
CA ILE A 724 1.11 10.19 -4.29
C ILE A 724 0.91 9.35 -5.53
N MET A 725 1.86 8.48 -5.81
CA MET A 725 1.76 7.54 -6.90
C MET A 725 1.12 6.25 -6.40
N ASP A 726 0.08 5.81 -7.07
CA ASP A 726 -0.31 4.42 -7.01
C ASP A 726 0.58 3.58 -7.94
N GLU A 727 0.40 2.27 -7.94
CA GLU A 727 1.21 1.37 -8.76
C GLU A 727 1.06 1.68 -10.27
N ALA A 728 -0.14 2.06 -10.72
CA ALA A 728 -0.40 2.40 -12.11
C ALA A 728 0.32 3.69 -12.50
N ASP A 729 0.22 4.72 -11.68
CA ASP A 729 0.91 6.00 -11.88
C ASP A 729 2.43 5.82 -11.88
N PHE A 730 2.95 4.96 -10.99
CA PHE A 730 4.37 4.64 -10.95
C PHE A 730 4.82 4.02 -12.28
N PHE A 731 4.17 2.98 -12.75
CA PHE A 731 4.51 2.33 -14.03
C PHE A 731 4.36 3.28 -15.21
N GLU A 732 3.36 4.12 -15.20
CA GLU A 732 3.14 5.07 -16.27
C GLU A 732 4.20 6.17 -16.33
N ASN A 733 4.64 6.66 -15.20
CA ASN A 733 5.61 7.74 -15.12
C ASN A 733 7.06 7.28 -15.25
N TYR A 734 7.40 6.07 -14.79
CA TYR A 734 8.79 5.59 -14.73
C TYR A 734 9.18 4.60 -15.83
N LYS A 735 8.24 4.03 -16.55
CA LYS A 735 8.53 3.15 -17.69
C LYS A 735 8.52 3.84 -19.05
N LYS A 736 8.10 5.07 -19.12
CA LYS A 736 8.14 5.88 -20.34
C LYS A 736 9.45 6.61 -20.45
#